data_2b9fa2d433897dae44753814a102cbd9
#
_entry.id   2b9fa2d433897dae44753814a102cbd9
#
_cell.length_a   1.000
_cell.length_b   1.000
_cell.length_c   1.000
_cell.angle_alpha   90.00
_cell.angle_beta   90.00
_cell.angle_gamma   90.00
#
_symmetry.space_group_name_H-M   'P 1'
#
loop_
_entity.id
_entity.type
_entity.pdbx_description
1 polymer ?
#
loop_
_entity_poly.entity_id
_entity_poly.type
_entity_poly.pdbx_seq_one_letter_code
_entity_poly.pdbx_strand_id
1 'polypeptide(L)'
;MINPLYRTGYIGKVELKNRLVMGPAGFGFCDEDKGAVNDRMIEFFRQRARGGVSLIDVGAVQIDADHYTDHDMVKLYSDEFIDGFKRLADAVHAEGAKIMGQLLHQGRYCASREYFGEIGIGPSAVYTSYTKETPRELTTEECEELIEEFGMGAERLVKAGFDIVEICTNSGYLIGQFLSPLTNLRSDRFGGSSVEERFTFLREVILRVRRGVGPDVPISVRIGGNDFVRGSNTNEDACRIAALIEQAGGDCINVTGGWHETFLPQVTMDVPFGAYSYLGKQIKESVSIPVIQSNRMCIEQAEKLMYEDAVDFISMVRPLVADPYLMNKAAAGRYSEIRPCVGCNQGCLDHIMRHKPITCLVNAEVGREAEVMRGGKLPVESASTAPERILVVGAGPAGMEFARIAASRGHGVTIWEEKDHLGGQFDLNSVPPGRHDFARFRNYLAAEMARLGVTVVTGKKADAGEIEALVSDGSFDRVVIATGAKPICPPIPVEEGCSVVQAWDVLLKKAELGKNVVIVGGGAVGVETAEYIAEMGTLDPQVLRFLMLYKAEAPETLYNQLVTGTKKVTVIEMQPKIGRDIGITTRWGMLQRLKMYGVTTLAGTKVLSVEKAGVRVQQGDGTQAVIPADTVVLAVGSRSENALYGALEGRVRKLTLIGDAEKPAFILDAVRAAYDAAIEI
;
A
#
# COMPACT_ATOMS: atom_id res chain seq x y z
N MET A 1 4.62 32.86 0.11
CA MET A 1 3.15 32.58 0.21
C MET A 1 2.96 31.19 0.80
N ILE A 2 1.96 31.02 1.68
CA ILE A 2 1.62 29.72 2.24
C ILE A 2 1.03 28.86 1.13
N ASN A 3 1.51 27.60 0.96
CA ASN A 3 0.98 26.67 -0.04
C ASN A 3 -0.54 26.49 0.14
N PRO A 4 -1.34 26.46 -0.94
CA PRO A 4 -2.79 26.29 -0.87
C PRO A 4 -3.25 25.05 -0.11
N LEU A 5 -2.45 23.96 -0.05
CA LEU A 5 -2.75 22.76 0.74
C LEU A 5 -3.07 23.07 2.21
N TYR A 6 -2.41 24.08 2.79
CA TYR A 6 -2.54 24.48 4.20
C TYR A 6 -3.60 25.56 4.45
N ARG A 7 -4.34 25.95 3.41
CA ARG A 7 -5.40 26.97 3.51
C ARG A 7 -6.76 26.31 3.70
N THR A 8 -7.65 27.02 4.35
CA THR A 8 -9.07 26.68 4.44
C THR A 8 -9.67 26.41 3.06
N GLY A 9 -10.52 25.39 2.96
CA GLY A 9 -11.32 25.05 1.79
C GLY A 9 -12.77 24.76 2.18
N TYR A 10 -13.65 24.62 1.19
CA TYR A 10 -15.07 24.36 1.41
C TYR A 10 -15.57 23.24 0.50
N ILE A 11 -16.43 22.37 1.04
CA ILE A 11 -17.28 21.45 0.27
C ILE A 11 -18.71 21.78 0.64
N GLY A 12 -19.48 22.33 -0.32
CA GLY A 12 -20.77 22.92 -0.03
C GLY A 12 -20.63 23.99 1.06
N LYS A 13 -21.36 23.85 2.18
CA LYS A 13 -21.28 24.75 3.35
C LYS A 13 -20.26 24.34 4.41
N VAL A 14 -19.64 23.16 4.27
CA VAL A 14 -18.71 22.63 5.26
C VAL A 14 -17.33 23.24 5.07
N GLU A 15 -16.85 23.96 6.09
CA GLU A 15 -15.51 24.51 6.15
C GLU A 15 -14.49 23.45 6.60
N LEU A 16 -13.38 23.37 5.87
CA LEU A 16 -12.26 22.45 6.12
C LEU A 16 -11.00 23.28 6.42
N LYS A 17 -10.35 23.03 7.57
CA LYS A 17 -9.18 23.80 8.05
C LYS A 17 -7.96 23.76 7.12
N ASN A 18 -7.88 22.81 6.22
CA ASN A 18 -6.88 22.67 5.16
C ASN A 18 -7.46 21.78 4.03
N ARG A 19 -6.68 21.50 3.00
CA ARG A 19 -7.16 20.78 1.82
C ARG A 19 -6.67 19.33 1.74
N LEU A 20 -6.29 18.73 2.89
CA LEU A 20 -5.95 17.30 2.99
C LEU A 20 -7.13 16.50 3.52
N VAL A 21 -7.53 15.48 2.76
CA VAL A 21 -8.56 14.51 3.10
C VAL A 21 -7.92 13.15 3.35
N MET A 22 -8.32 12.46 4.41
CA MET A 22 -8.08 11.02 4.52
C MET A 22 -9.16 10.29 3.74
N GLY A 23 -8.80 9.68 2.62
CA GLY A 23 -9.76 8.98 1.76
C GLY A 23 -10.30 7.68 2.37
N PRO A 24 -11.39 7.16 1.82
CA PRO A 24 -12.03 5.94 2.32
C PRO A 24 -11.22 4.71 1.93
N ALA A 25 -11.20 3.73 2.84
CA ALA A 25 -10.66 2.39 2.61
C ALA A 25 -11.17 1.43 3.68
N GLY A 26 -11.30 0.15 3.33
CA GLY A 26 -11.49 -0.92 4.29
C GLY A 26 -10.20 -1.14 5.10
N PHE A 27 -10.32 -1.15 6.43
CA PHE A 27 -9.20 -1.35 7.35
C PHE A 27 -9.32 -2.65 8.16
N GLY A 28 -10.49 -3.31 8.14
CA GLY A 28 -10.76 -4.50 8.94
C GLY A 28 -10.71 -4.23 10.44
N PHE A 29 -11.15 -3.06 10.89
CA PHE A 29 -11.11 -2.65 12.29
C PHE A 29 -12.46 -2.69 12.99
N CYS A 30 -13.55 -2.94 12.27
CA CYS A 30 -14.86 -3.10 12.86
C CYS A 30 -14.93 -4.38 13.73
N ASP A 31 -16.03 -4.52 14.47
CA ASP A 31 -16.31 -5.73 15.21
C ASP A 31 -16.47 -6.93 14.26
N GLU A 32 -15.74 -8.02 14.51
CA GLU A 32 -15.66 -9.16 13.59
C GLU A 32 -17.01 -9.88 13.44
N ASP A 33 -17.83 -9.91 14.49
CA ASP A 33 -19.12 -10.63 14.46
C ASP A 33 -20.25 -9.76 13.87
N LYS A 34 -20.26 -8.45 14.18
CA LYS A 34 -21.37 -7.56 13.88
C LYS A 34 -21.09 -6.53 12.79
N GLY A 35 -19.82 -6.28 12.46
CA GLY A 35 -19.42 -5.17 11.58
C GLY A 35 -19.69 -3.78 12.18
N ALA A 36 -19.76 -3.68 13.53
CA ALA A 36 -20.02 -2.44 14.25
C ALA A 36 -18.72 -1.65 14.48
N VAL A 37 -18.87 -0.33 14.65
CA VAL A 37 -17.76 0.55 15.07
C VAL A 37 -17.30 0.19 16.47
N ASN A 38 -15.99 0.02 16.67
CA ASN A 38 -15.37 -0.30 17.96
C ASN A 38 -14.26 0.70 18.33
N ASP A 39 -13.68 0.56 19.53
CA ASP A 39 -12.66 1.48 20.04
C ASP A 39 -11.37 1.49 19.22
N ARG A 40 -11.00 0.36 18.59
CA ARG A 40 -9.86 0.26 17.67
C ARG A 40 -10.04 1.19 16.47
N MET A 41 -11.22 1.15 15.84
CA MET A 41 -11.56 2.01 14.70
C MET A 41 -11.62 3.48 15.12
N ILE A 42 -12.24 3.78 16.26
CA ILE A 42 -12.34 5.14 16.78
C ILE A 42 -10.95 5.74 17.02
N GLU A 43 -10.06 5.01 17.70
CA GLU A 43 -8.73 5.52 18.03
C GLU A 43 -7.87 5.70 16.76
N PHE A 44 -7.96 4.77 15.80
CA PHE A 44 -7.28 4.89 14.52
C PHE A 44 -7.62 6.21 13.81
N PHE A 45 -8.88 6.55 13.69
CA PHE A 45 -9.30 7.80 13.01
C PHE A 45 -9.01 9.04 13.87
N ARG A 46 -9.18 8.94 15.19
CA ARG A 46 -8.86 10.05 16.11
C ARG A 46 -7.40 10.48 16.00
N GLN A 47 -6.45 9.54 15.90
CA GLN A 47 -5.03 9.87 15.74
C GLN A 47 -4.75 10.66 14.45
N ARG A 48 -5.45 10.36 13.34
CA ARG A 48 -5.30 11.08 12.08
C ARG A 48 -5.94 12.47 12.12
N ALA A 49 -7.08 12.61 12.79
CA ALA A 49 -7.72 13.90 13.06
C ALA A 49 -6.82 14.82 13.90
N ARG A 50 -6.26 14.28 15.03
CA ARG A 50 -5.24 14.95 15.87
C ARG A 50 -3.99 15.30 15.07
N GLY A 51 -3.61 14.48 14.10
CA GLY A 51 -2.48 14.70 13.19
C GLY A 51 -2.68 15.79 12.15
N GLY A 52 -3.84 16.47 12.16
CA GLY A 52 -4.07 17.69 11.40
C GLY A 52 -4.87 17.52 10.10
N VAL A 53 -5.32 16.31 9.77
CA VAL A 53 -6.22 16.09 8.62
C VAL A 53 -7.50 16.90 8.80
N SER A 54 -8.00 17.53 7.72
CA SER A 54 -9.20 18.36 7.79
C SER A 54 -10.50 17.59 7.67
N LEU A 55 -10.51 16.51 6.87
CA LEU A 55 -11.67 15.68 6.61
C LEU A 55 -11.24 14.20 6.64
N ILE A 56 -11.97 13.38 7.38
CA ILE A 56 -11.83 11.94 7.40
C ILE A 56 -13.02 11.31 6.69
N ASP A 57 -12.75 10.55 5.63
CA ASP A 57 -13.74 9.78 4.90
C ASP A 57 -13.73 8.32 5.38
N VAL A 58 -14.78 7.94 6.07
CA VAL A 58 -14.97 6.60 6.60
C VAL A 58 -15.61 5.73 5.53
N GLY A 59 -14.90 4.75 5.06
CA GLY A 59 -15.40 3.84 4.02
C GLY A 59 -14.67 2.50 4.00
N ALA A 60 -15.33 1.47 3.41
CA ALA A 60 -16.67 1.54 2.87
C ALA A 60 -17.72 1.24 3.95
N VAL A 61 -18.83 1.98 3.92
CA VAL A 61 -19.98 1.77 4.80
C VAL A 61 -21.03 0.96 4.05
N GLN A 62 -21.29 -0.24 4.52
CA GLN A 62 -22.22 -1.18 3.91
C GLN A 62 -23.68 -0.81 4.23
N ILE A 63 -24.50 -0.65 3.19
CA ILE A 63 -25.91 -0.24 3.31
C ILE A 63 -26.92 -1.39 3.26
N ASP A 64 -26.50 -2.54 2.74
CA ASP A 64 -27.34 -3.73 2.52
C ASP A 64 -26.99 -4.81 3.56
N ALA A 65 -28.01 -5.52 4.06
CA ALA A 65 -27.86 -6.60 5.02
C ALA A 65 -27.40 -7.92 4.38
N ASP A 66 -27.71 -8.14 3.10
CA ASP A 66 -27.69 -9.46 2.46
C ASP A 66 -26.52 -9.65 1.48
N HIS A 67 -26.04 -8.56 0.83
CA HIS A 67 -25.04 -8.64 -0.23
C HIS A 67 -23.75 -7.91 0.12
N TYR A 68 -22.97 -8.44 1.07
CA TYR A 68 -21.65 -7.91 1.44
C TYR A 68 -20.57 -8.99 1.38
N THR A 69 -19.32 -8.57 1.19
CA THR A 69 -18.23 -9.53 1.06
C THR A 69 -17.67 -9.97 2.37
N ASP A 70 -17.77 -9.18 3.47
CA ASP A 70 -16.93 -9.53 4.59
C ASP A 70 -17.16 -8.77 5.90
N HIS A 71 -16.53 -9.32 6.93
CA HIS A 71 -16.28 -8.74 8.25
C HIS A 71 -15.40 -7.48 8.21
N ASP A 72 -14.82 -7.12 7.05
CA ASP A 72 -13.88 -6.00 6.89
C ASP A 72 -14.55 -4.64 6.72
N MET A 73 -15.85 -4.60 6.45
CA MET A 73 -16.61 -3.37 6.23
C MET A 73 -17.53 -3.07 7.40
N VAL A 74 -17.53 -1.79 7.78
CA VAL A 74 -18.46 -1.30 8.80
C VAL A 74 -19.88 -1.21 8.22
N LYS A 75 -20.88 -1.66 8.98
CA LYS A 75 -22.28 -1.79 8.57
C LYS A 75 -23.12 -0.64 9.08
N LEU A 76 -24.08 -0.17 8.24
CA LEU A 76 -25.06 0.86 8.59
C LEU A 76 -26.44 0.61 7.96
N TYR A 77 -26.78 -0.64 7.68
CA TYR A 77 -28.07 -1.00 7.10
C TYR A 77 -29.25 -0.88 8.09
N SER A 78 -28.98 -0.73 9.39
CA SER A 78 -29.99 -0.63 10.44
C SER A 78 -29.66 0.48 11.44
N ASP A 79 -30.66 1.00 12.16
CA ASP A 79 -30.50 2.09 13.14
C ASP A 79 -29.68 1.68 14.37
N GLU A 80 -29.53 0.38 14.65
CA GLU A 80 -28.71 -0.15 15.75
C GLU A 80 -27.22 0.25 15.66
N PHE A 81 -26.72 0.55 14.45
CA PHE A 81 -25.33 0.95 14.23
C PHE A 81 -25.07 2.44 14.48
N ILE A 82 -26.12 3.29 14.56
CA ILE A 82 -25.98 4.75 14.65
C ILE A 82 -25.12 5.19 15.84
N ASP A 83 -25.31 4.59 17.01
CA ASP A 83 -24.56 4.98 18.22
C ASP A 83 -23.06 4.76 18.08
N GLY A 84 -22.62 3.69 17.40
CA GLY A 84 -21.21 3.44 17.10
C GLY A 84 -20.63 4.52 16.20
N PHE A 85 -21.32 4.87 15.12
CA PHE A 85 -20.95 5.94 14.19
C PHE A 85 -20.94 7.30 14.87
N LYS A 86 -21.89 7.57 15.78
CA LYS A 86 -21.89 8.80 16.57
C LYS A 86 -20.65 8.93 17.45
N ARG A 87 -20.26 7.88 18.17
CA ARG A 87 -19.03 7.87 18.97
C ARG A 87 -17.79 8.16 18.11
N LEU A 88 -17.76 7.61 16.89
CA LEU A 88 -16.68 7.88 15.94
C LEU A 88 -16.67 9.35 15.49
N ALA A 89 -17.82 9.90 15.10
CA ALA A 89 -17.95 11.30 14.69
C ALA A 89 -17.54 12.25 15.83
N ASP A 90 -18.03 12.03 17.05
CA ASP A 90 -17.69 12.83 18.24
C ASP A 90 -16.17 12.80 18.50
N ALA A 91 -15.51 11.65 18.34
CA ALA A 91 -14.07 11.50 18.53
C ALA A 91 -13.25 12.26 17.48
N VAL A 92 -13.69 12.28 16.22
CA VAL A 92 -13.04 13.02 15.13
C VAL A 92 -13.25 14.52 15.29
N HIS A 93 -14.46 14.94 15.63
CA HIS A 93 -14.80 16.35 15.89
C HIS A 93 -14.03 16.93 17.07
N ALA A 94 -13.84 16.16 18.14
CA ALA A 94 -13.06 16.58 19.30
C ALA A 94 -11.61 16.96 18.96
N GLU A 95 -11.05 16.42 17.89
CA GLU A 95 -9.71 16.75 17.37
C GLU A 95 -9.75 17.82 16.28
N GLY A 96 -10.91 18.45 16.04
CA GLY A 96 -11.09 19.57 15.09
C GLY A 96 -11.01 19.19 13.62
N ALA A 97 -11.31 17.94 13.27
CA ALA A 97 -11.51 17.49 11.90
C ALA A 97 -13.00 17.31 11.61
N LYS A 98 -13.36 17.32 10.31
CA LYS A 98 -14.68 16.96 9.80
C LYS A 98 -14.71 15.49 9.43
N ILE A 99 -15.93 14.92 9.32
CA ILE A 99 -16.13 13.50 9.02
C ILE A 99 -17.11 13.32 7.86
N MET A 100 -16.77 12.44 6.93
CA MET A 100 -17.55 12.02 5.78
C MET A 100 -17.75 10.51 5.84
N GLY A 101 -18.89 9.99 5.37
CA GLY A 101 -19.14 8.55 5.32
C GLY A 101 -19.42 8.12 3.88
N GLN A 102 -18.66 7.14 3.39
CA GLN A 102 -18.81 6.59 2.05
C GLN A 102 -19.77 5.40 2.05
N LEU A 103 -20.96 5.59 1.49
CA LEU A 103 -21.95 4.55 1.27
C LEU A 103 -21.54 3.69 0.06
N LEU A 104 -21.60 2.38 0.22
CA LEU A 104 -21.19 1.43 -0.80
C LEU A 104 -22.08 0.20 -0.83
N HIS A 105 -22.30 -0.31 -2.05
CA HIS A 105 -22.75 -1.65 -2.35
C HIS A 105 -21.82 -2.29 -3.37
N GLN A 106 -21.34 -3.51 -3.09
CA GLN A 106 -20.30 -4.14 -3.90
C GLN A 106 -20.79 -4.71 -5.24
N GLY A 107 -22.08 -4.96 -5.34
CA GLY A 107 -22.68 -5.50 -6.56
C GLY A 107 -22.11 -6.87 -6.91
N ARG A 108 -21.62 -7.06 -8.15
CA ARG A 108 -21.07 -8.33 -8.65
C ARG A 108 -19.78 -8.80 -7.95
N TYR A 109 -19.23 -7.97 -7.08
CA TYR A 109 -18.03 -8.31 -6.30
C TYR A 109 -18.36 -8.84 -4.90
N CYS A 110 -19.64 -9.00 -4.55
CA CYS A 110 -20.04 -9.67 -3.33
C CYS A 110 -19.61 -11.13 -3.36
N ALA A 111 -18.89 -11.59 -2.32
CA ALA A 111 -18.57 -13.01 -2.14
C ALA A 111 -19.73 -13.76 -1.48
N SER A 112 -20.97 -13.50 -1.92
CA SER A 112 -22.19 -13.97 -1.29
C SER A 112 -22.31 -15.49 -1.28
N ARG A 113 -21.82 -16.18 -2.34
CA ARG A 113 -21.85 -17.64 -2.40
C ARG A 113 -20.98 -18.27 -1.33
N GLU A 114 -19.83 -17.68 -1.04
CA GLU A 114 -18.91 -18.17 -0.01
C GLU A 114 -19.51 -18.00 1.39
N TYR A 115 -20.14 -16.86 1.67
CA TYR A 115 -20.63 -16.53 3.01
C TYR A 115 -22.11 -16.84 3.23
N PHE A 116 -22.96 -16.74 2.19
CA PHE A 116 -24.43 -16.87 2.30
C PHE A 116 -25.03 -17.96 1.41
N GLY A 117 -24.22 -18.62 0.56
CA GLY A 117 -24.71 -19.60 -0.41
C GLY A 117 -25.37 -19.00 -1.65
N GLU A 118 -25.42 -17.66 -1.76
CA GLU A 118 -26.02 -16.93 -2.87
C GLU A 118 -24.96 -16.33 -3.80
N ILE A 119 -25.36 -15.97 -5.02
CA ILE A 119 -24.48 -15.27 -5.98
C ILE A 119 -24.67 -13.75 -5.85
N GLY A 120 -23.61 -12.99 -6.14
CA GLY A 120 -23.66 -11.53 -6.19
C GLY A 120 -24.71 -11.01 -7.18
N ILE A 121 -25.11 -9.75 -7.03
CA ILE A 121 -26.11 -9.06 -7.86
C ILE A 121 -25.44 -7.96 -8.68
N GLY A 122 -26.03 -7.60 -9.80
CA GLY A 122 -25.51 -6.51 -10.65
C GLY A 122 -26.54 -6.01 -11.66
N PRO A 123 -26.23 -4.96 -12.42
CA PRO A 123 -27.15 -4.44 -13.43
C PRO A 123 -27.48 -5.46 -14.52
N SER A 124 -26.55 -6.36 -14.83
CA SER A 124 -26.75 -7.45 -15.79
C SER A 124 -25.88 -8.66 -15.43
N ALA A 125 -26.24 -9.84 -15.94
CA ALA A 125 -25.58 -11.11 -15.67
C ALA A 125 -24.25 -11.24 -16.46
N VAL A 126 -23.27 -10.39 -16.14
CA VAL A 126 -21.94 -10.35 -16.80
C VAL A 126 -20.88 -10.96 -15.88
N TYR A 127 -20.21 -12.02 -16.36
CA TYR A 127 -19.13 -12.71 -15.65
C TYR A 127 -18.03 -11.74 -15.20
N THR A 128 -17.51 -11.95 -13.99
CA THR A 128 -16.34 -11.23 -13.48
C THR A 128 -15.18 -12.18 -13.17
N SER A 129 -13.98 -11.82 -13.60
CA SER A 129 -12.76 -12.57 -13.28
C SER A 129 -12.32 -12.40 -11.81
N TYR A 130 -12.82 -11.38 -11.13
CA TYR A 130 -12.47 -11.07 -9.74
C TYR A 130 -13.05 -12.11 -8.77
N THR A 131 -14.37 -12.35 -8.79
CA THR A 131 -15.03 -13.40 -7.99
C THR A 131 -15.12 -14.74 -8.72
N LYS A 132 -14.85 -14.77 -10.03
CA LYS A 132 -15.01 -15.93 -10.93
C LYS A 132 -16.46 -16.43 -11.02
N GLU A 133 -17.40 -15.52 -10.88
CA GLU A 133 -18.84 -15.79 -10.90
C GLU A 133 -19.57 -14.91 -11.92
N THR A 134 -20.79 -15.31 -12.28
CA THR A 134 -21.72 -14.48 -13.03
C THR A 134 -22.79 -14.03 -12.04
N PRO A 135 -22.94 -12.71 -11.79
CA PRO A 135 -23.95 -12.20 -10.86
C PRO A 135 -25.36 -12.43 -11.41
N ARG A 136 -26.34 -12.43 -10.53
CA ARG A 136 -27.75 -12.32 -10.90
C ARG A 136 -28.06 -10.88 -11.34
N GLU A 137 -28.82 -10.74 -12.41
CA GLU A 137 -29.34 -9.43 -12.83
C GLU A 137 -30.42 -8.94 -11.86
N LEU A 138 -30.35 -7.67 -11.47
CA LEU A 138 -31.36 -6.99 -10.65
C LEU A 138 -32.66 -6.75 -11.47
N THR A 139 -33.80 -6.91 -10.83
CA THR A 139 -35.06 -6.41 -11.41
C THR A 139 -35.12 -4.88 -11.32
N THR A 140 -36.08 -4.24 -11.99
CA THR A 140 -36.28 -2.79 -11.89
C THR A 140 -36.71 -2.39 -10.48
N GLU A 141 -37.56 -3.21 -9.84
CA GLU A 141 -38.05 -3.02 -8.47
C GLU A 141 -36.89 -3.11 -7.45
N GLU A 142 -36.03 -4.12 -7.57
CA GLU A 142 -34.85 -4.24 -6.72
C GLU A 142 -33.87 -3.04 -6.89
N CYS A 143 -33.76 -2.49 -8.09
CA CYS A 143 -32.98 -1.24 -8.30
C CYS A 143 -33.63 -0.07 -7.52
N GLU A 144 -34.94 0.03 -7.47
CA GLU A 144 -35.65 1.06 -6.71
C GLU A 144 -35.48 0.87 -5.20
N GLU A 145 -35.53 -0.36 -4.71
CA GLU A 145 -35.26 -0.71 -3.30
C GLU A 145 -33.81 -0.30 -2.89
N LEU A 146 -32.82 -0.63 -3.70
CA LEU A 146 -31.43 -0.22 -3.45
C LEU A 146 -31.25 1.30 -3.43
N ILE A 147 -31.96 2.05 -4.28
CA ILE A 147 -31.96 3.52 -4.23
C ILE A 147 -32.48 4.02 -2.87
N GLU A 148 -33.52 3.41 -2.33
CA GLU A 148 -34.04 3.73 -1.00
C GLU A 148 -33.03 3.40 0.11
N GLU A 149 -32.32 2.27 0.02
CA GLU A 149 -31.28 1.89 0.98
C GLU A 149 -30.11 2.88 1.03
N PHE A 150 -29.63 3.37 -0.13
CA PHE A 150 -28.65 4.46 -0.17
C PHE A 150 -29.17 5.70 0.56
N GLY A 151 -30.44 6.07 0.36
CA GLY A 151 -31.08 7.19 1.05
C GLY A 151 -31.15 6.98 2.56
N MET A 152 -31.57 5.81 3.01
CA MET A 152 -31.64 5.46 4.45
C MET A 152 -30.25 5.43 5.09
N GLY A 153 -29.25 4.89 4.40
CA GLY A 153 -27.86 4.92 4.85
C GLY A 153 -27.34 6.35 5.06
N ALA A 154 -27.66 7.26 4.12
CA ALA A 154 -27.31 8.67 4.22
C ALA A 154 -27.98 9.36 5.41
N GLU A 155 -29.28 9.11 5.64
CA GLU A 155 -30.02 9.63 6.79
C GLU A 155 -29.41 9.16 8.13
N ARG A 156 -28.98 7.89 8.21
CA ARG A 156 -28.29 7.34 9.39
C ARG A 156 -26.95 8.00 9.65
N LEU A 157 -26.12 8.27 8.59
CA LEU A 157 -24.87 9.03 8.73
C LEU A 157 -25.13 10.42 9.33
N VAL A 158 -26.12 11.14 8.83
CA VAL A 158 -26.48 12.48 9.33
C VAL A 158 -26.96 12.41 10.78
N LYS A 159 -27.82 11.43 11.13
CA LYS A 159 -28.25 11.17 12.51
C LYS A 159 -27.06 10.88 13.44
N ALA A 160 -26.02 10.22 12.93
CA ALA A 160 -24.77 9.95 13.66
C ALA A 160 -23.84 11.17 13.75
N GLY A 161 -24.16 12.30 13.12
CA GLY A 161 -23.38 13.53 13.19
C GLY A 161 -22.28 13.66 12.12
N PHE A 162 -22.37 12.92 11.03
CA PHE A 162 -21.45 13.07 9.90
C PHE A 162 -21.73 14.38 9.15
N ASP A 163 -20.67 15.09 8.75
CA ASP A 163 -20.76 16.41 8.11
C ASP A 163 -21.07 16.31 6.61
N ILE A 164 -20.61 15.24 5.93
CA ILE A 164 -20.71 15.02 4.48
C ILE A 164 -21.08 13.56 4.23
N VAL A 165 -21.88 13.29 3.21
CA VAL A 165 -22.16 11.94 2.71
C VAL A 165 -21.43 11.73 1.40
N GLU A 166 -20.72 10.61 1.24
CA GLU A 166 -20.11 10.21 -0.03
C GLU A 166 -20.82 8.99 -0.63
N ILE A 167 -21.06 9.03 -1.93
CA ILE A 167 -21.61 7.93 -2.73
C ILE A 167 -20.47 7.29 -3.52
N CYS A 168 -20.26 5.97 -3.32
CA CYS A 168 -19.21 5.23 -4.01
C CYS A 168 -19.65 4.73 -5.38
N THR A 169 -18.98 5.16 -6.45
CA THR A 169 -19.24 4.71 -7.83
C THR A 169 -18.02 4.15 -8.54
N ASN A 170 -16.86 4.18 -7.89
CA ASN A 170 -15.57 3.79 -8.47
C ASN A 170 -15.30 2.27 -8.37
N SER A 171 -14.16 1.86 -8.90
CA SER A 171 -13.53 0.51 -8.79
C SER A 171 -14.37 -0.66 -9.31
N GLY A 172 -15.49 -0.38 -10.00
CA GLY A 172 -16.39 -1.40 -10.52
C GLY A 172 -17.37 -1.96 -9.50
N TYR A 173 -17.64 -1.22 -8.41
CA TYR A 173 -18.74 -1.52 -7.48
C TYR A 173 -20.11 -1.22 -8.11
N LEU A 174 -21.21 -1.53 -7.43
CA LEU A 174 -22.56 -1.57 -8.00
C LEU A 174 -22.90 -0.36 -8.88
N ILE A 175 -22.77 0.87 -8.37
CA ILE A 175 -23.10 2.07 -9.15
C ILE A 175 -22.16 2.23 -10.35
N GLY A 176 -20.85 1.92 -10.19
CA GLY A 176 -19.91 1.88 -11.30
C GLY A 176 -20.29 0.84 -12.36
N GLN A 177 -20.88 -0.29 -11.94
CA GLN A 177 -21.39 -1.30 -12.87
C GLN A 177 -22.57 -0.78 -13.68
N PHE A 178 -23.44 0.05 -13.12
CA PHE A 178 -24.52 0.73 -13.85
C PHE A 178 -23.97 1.75 -14.86
N LEU A 179 -22.90 2.46 -14.53
CA LEU A 179 -22.29 3.49 -15.39
C LEU A 179 -21.52 2.89 -16.58
N SER A 180 -21.00 1.67 -16.46
CA SER A 180 -20.15 1.07 -17.49
C SER A 180 -20.96 0.35 -18.58
N PRO A 181 -20.65 0.58 -19.87
CA PRO A 181 -21.29 -0.15 -20.98
C PRO A 181 -20.92 -1.63 -21.02
N LEU A 182 -19.87 -2.06 -20.30
CA LEU A 182 -19.46 -3.47 -20.23
C LEU A 182 -20.35 -4.30 -19.29
N THR A 183 -20.93 -3.69 -18.30
CA THR A 183 -21.65 -4.38 -17.22
C THR A 183 -23.13 -4.01 -17.14
N ASN A 184 -23.53 -2.89 -17.74
CA ASN A 184 -24.93 -2.49 -17.85
C ASN A 184 -25.45 -2.76 -19.27
N LEU A 185 -26.06 -3.91 -19.45
CA LEU A 185 -26.66 -4.35 -20.72
C LEU A 185 -28.20 -4.28 -20.67
N ARG A 186 -28.75 -3.53 -19.70
CA ARG A 186 -30.20 -3.40 -19.46
C ARG A 186 -30.89 -2.65 -20.60
N SER A 187 -32.16 -3.00 -20.82
CA SER A 187 -33.04 -2.32 -21.76
C SER A 187 -34.19 -1.53 -21.07
N ASP A 188 -34.23 -1.53 -19.73
CA ASP A 188 -35.16 -0.72 -18.95
C ASP A 188 -34.64 0.70 -18.70
N ARG A 189 -35.31 1.49 -17.84
CA ARG A 189 -34.97 2.88 -17.54
C ARG A 189 -33.55 3.08 -16.94
N PHE A 190 -32.93 2.02 -16.43
CA PHE A 190 -31.61 2.05 -15.81
C PHE A 190 -30.47 1.62 -16.77
N GLY A 191 -30.80 1.24 -18.01
CA GLY A 191 -29.85 0.88 -19.06
C GLY A 191 -29.73 1.93 -20.15
N GLY A 192 -29.00 1.61 -21.20
CA GLY A 192 -28.88 2.42 -22.40
C GLY A 192 -27.48 2.49 -22.99
N SER A 193 -27.39 3.06 -24.19
CA SER A 193 -26.14 3.12 -24.97
C SER A 193 -25.27 4.34 -24.64
N SER A 194 -25.88 5.45 -24.23
CA SER A 194 -25.17 6.68 -23.86
C SER A 194 -24.79 6.72 -22.39
N VAL A 195 -23.86 7.59 -22.05
CA VAL A 195 -23.49 7.87 -20.64
C VAL A 195 -24.69 8.41 -19.86
N GLU A 196 -25.49 9.28 -20.47
CA GLU A 196 -26.67 9.90 -19.88
C GLU A 196 -27.73 8.87 -19.50
N GLU A 197 -27.99 7.90 -20.37
CA GLU A 197 -28.96 6.84 -20.09
C GLU A 197 -28.49 5.97 -18.93
N ARG A 198 -27.24 5.51 -18.94
CA ARG A 198 -26.64 4.70 -17.87
C ARG A 198 -26.46 5.46 -16.55
N PHE A 199 -26.42 6.78 -16.58
CA PHE A 199 -26.35 7.64 -15.40
C PHE A 199 -27.65 7.63 -14.57
N THR A 200 -28.77 7.16 -15.12
CA THR A 200 -30.09 7.22 -14.48
C THR A 200 -30.09 6.65 -13.07
N PHE A 201 -29.47 5.48 -12.83
CA PHE A 201 -29.43 4.89 -11.49
C PHE A 201 -28.72 5.80 -10.49
N LEU A 202 -27.54 6.31 -10.81
CA LEU A 202 -26.79 7.24 -9.96
C LEU A 202 -27.57 8.54 -9.72
N ARG A 203 -28.23 9.08 -10.75
CA ARG A 203 -29.08 10.27 -10.60
C ARG A 203 -30.16 10.06 -9.54
N GLU A 204 -30.90 8.94 -9.61
CA GLU A 204 -31.96 8.63 -8.64
C GLU A 204 -31.38 8.46 -7.22
N VAL A 205 -30.20 7.82 -7.08
CA VAL A 205 -29.49 7.72 -5.79
C VAL A 205 -29.17 9.12 -5.25
N ILE A 206 -28.56 10.01 -6.05
CA ILE A 206 -28.23 11.39 -5.62
C ILE A 206 -29.50 12.14 -5.19
N LEU A 207 -30.57 12.06 -5.97
CA LEU A 207 -31.84 12.72 -5.66
C LEU A 207 -32.50 12.15 -4.39
N ARG A 208 -32.43 10.83 -4.17
CA ARG A 208 -32.96 10.19 -2.97
C ARG A 208 -32.15 10.57 -1.72
N VAL A 209 -30.80 10.54 -1.82
CA VAL A 209 -29.92 10.98 -0.75
C VAL A 209 -30.20 12.45 -0.41
N ARG A 210 -30.26 13.36 -1.41
CA ARG A 210 -30.57 14.77 -1.21
C ARG A 210 -31.91 15.00 -0.48
N ARG A 211 -32.94 14.25 -0.82
CA ARG A 211 -34.24 14.30 -0.12
C ARG A 211 -34.13 13.91 1.35
N GLY A 212 -33.28 12.90 1.66
CA GLY A 212 -33.10 12.42 3.02
C GLY A 212 -32.24 13.31 3.90
N VAL A 213 -31.13 13.85 3.37
CA VAL A 213 -30.18 14.65 4.14
C VAL A 213 -30.49 16.15 4.14
N GLY A 214 -31.37 16.61 3.25
CA GLY A 214 -31.71 18.04 3.11
C GLY A 214 -30.68 18.85 2.31
N PRO A 215 -30.89 20.19 2.18
CA PRO A 215 -30.10 21.03 1.30
C PRO A 215 -28.74 21.48 1.90
N ASP A 216 -28.51 21.25 3.19
CA ASP A 216 -27.37 21.79 3.91
C ASP A 216 -26.20 20.80 4.05
N VAL A 217 -26.48 19.50 3.96
CA VAL A 217 -25.46 18.44 4.03
C VAL A 217 -24.88 18.21 2.64
N PRO A 218 -23.57 18.41 2.40
CA PRO A 218 -22.98 18.17 1.10
C PRO A 218 -22.99 16.68 0.71
N ILE A 219 -23.14 16.42 -0.59
CA ILE A 219 -23.03 15.11 -1.20
C ILE A 219 -21.77 15.07 -2.04
N SER A 220 -20.80 14.26 -1.64
CA SER A 220 -19.63 13.88 -2.45
C SER A 220 -19.95 12.65 -3.27
N VAL A 221 -19.46 12.59 -4.50
CA VAL A 221 -19.54 11.38 -5.32
C VAL A 221 -18.15 10.94 -5.73
N ARG A 222 -17.76 9.71 -5.32
CA ARG A 222 -16.45 9.16 -5.67
C ARG A 222 -16.53 8.38 -6.96
N ILE A 223 -15.83 8.87 -8.00
CA ILE A 223 -15.84 8.30 -9.35
C ILE A 223 -14.49 7.72 -9.77
N GLY A 224 -14.50 6.78 -10.71
CA GLY A 224 -13.33 6.42 -11.50
C GLY A 224 -13.06 7.48 -12.55
N GLY A 225 -11.91 8.16 -12.48
CA GLY A 225 -11.52 9.13 -13.52
C GLY A 225 -11.16 8.46 -14.86
N ASN A 226 -10.93 7.16 -14.86
CA ASN A 226 -10.79 6.25 -16.00
C ASN A 226 -10.82 4.82 -15.44
N ASP A 227 -11.59 3.95 -16.04
CA ASP A 227 -11.70 2.55 -15.57
C ASP A 227 -10.45 1.73 -15.94
N PHE A 228 -9.68 2.16 -16.95
CA PHE A 228 -8.55 1.43 -17.53
C PHE A 228 -8.88 -0.01 -17.91
N VAL A 229 -10.12 -0.24 -18.31
CA VAL A 229 -10.63 -1.50 -18.85
C VAL A 229 -11.10 -1.22 -20.28
N ARG A 230 -10.62 -2.00 -21.24
CA ARG A 230 -10.94 -1.77 -22.66
C ARG A 230 -12.45 -1.86 -22.89
N GLY A 231 -13.02 -0.80 -23.44
CA GLY A 231 -14.46 -0.70 -23.73
C GLY A 231 -15.32 -0.23 -22.56
N SER A 232 -14.72 0.06 -21.39
CA SER A 232 -15.38 0.73 -20.26
C SER A 232 -15.20 2.25 -20.34
N ASN A 233 -15.58 2.99 -19.27
CA ASN A 233 -15.54 4.44 -19.23
C ASN A 233 -14.09 4.95 -19.32
N THR A 234 -13.88 5.91 -20.21
CA THR A 234 -12.64 6.68 -20.38
C THR A 234 -12.61 7.89 -19.44
N ASN A 235 -11.53 8.68 -19.49
CA ASN A 235 -11.51 9.95 -18.76
C ASN A 235 -12.49 10.99 -19.34
N GLU A 236 -12.75 10.96 -20.64
CA GLU A 236 -13.76 11.82 -21.28
C GLU A 236 -15.17 11.48 -20.76
N ASP A 237 -15.49 10.18 -20.69
CA ASP A 237 -16.76 9.72 -20.08
C ASP A 237 -16.86 10.13 -18.61
N ALA A 238 -15.76 10.04 -17.84
CA ALA A 238 -15.71 10.46 -16.44
C ALA A 238 -15.95 11.97 -16.28
N CYS A 239 -15.42 12.82 -17.17
CA CYS A 239 -15.71 14.26 -17.19
C CYS A 239 -17.20 14.51 -17.42
N ARG A 240 -17.81 13.74 -18.32
CA ARG A 240 -19.25 13.86 -18.60
C ARG A 240 -20.10 13.38 -17.42
N ILE A 241 -19.72 12.26 -16.78
CA ILE A 241 -20.38 11.77 -15.55
C ILE A 241 -20.28 12.80 -14.44
N ALA A 242 -19.12 13.45 -14.25
CA ALA A 242 -18.93 14.50 -13.26
C ALA A 242 -19.86 15.69 -13.47
N ALA A 243 -20.00 16.16 -14.72
CA ALA A 243 -20.95 17.23 -15.05
C ALA A 243 -22.43 16.83 -14.79
N LEU A 244 -22.80 15.57 -15.05
CA LEU A 244 -24.13 15.08 -14.72
C LEU A 244 -24.36 14.95 -13.21
N ILE A 245 -23.34 14.60 -12.42
CA ILE A 245 -23.39 14.61 -10.95
C ILE A 245 -23.66 16.02 -10.43
N GLU A 246 -22.94 17.02 -10.91
CA GLU A 246 -23.17 18.42 -10.54
C GLU A 246 -24.60 18.86 -10.87
N GLN A 247 -25.10 18.53 -12.07
CA GLN A 247 -26.48 18.84 -12.49
C GLN A 247 -27.54 18.12 -11.63
N ALA A 248 -27.23 16.93 -11.11
CA ALA A 248 -28.11 16.17 -10.22
C ALA A 248 -28.09 16.67 -8.77
N GLY A 249 -27.22 17.62 -8.43
CA GLY A 249 -27.11 18.23 -7.09
C GLY A 249 -26.01 17.62 -6.22
N GLY A 250 -24.97 17.00 -6.80
CA GLY A 250 -23.74 16.68 -6.11
C GLY A 250 -22.93 17.94 -5.80
N ASP A 251 -22.24 17.97 -4.66
CA ASP A 251 -21.50 19.13 -4.16
C ASP A 251 -19.97 18.95 -4.27
N CYS A 252 -19.48 17.75 -4.55
CA CYS A 252 -18.05 17.44 -4.68
C CYS A 252 -17.82 16.19 -5.51
N ILE A 253 -16.72 16.15 -6.27
CA ILE A 253 -16.25 14.97 -6.99
C ILE A 253 -14.98 14.45 -6.32
N ASN A 254 -14.95 13.17 -5.92
CA ASN A 254 -13.76 12.51 -5.40
C ASN A 254 -13.21 11.53 -6.46
N VAL A 255 -12.02 11.80 -6.98
CA VAL A 255 -11.47 11.09 -8.15
C VAL A 255 -10.46 10.02 -7.75
N THR A 256 -10.67 8.82 -8.26
CA THR A 256 -9.69 7.71 -8.23
C THR A 256 -9.53 7.13 -9.64
N GLY A 257 -8.61 6.20 -9.86
CA GLY A 257 -8.40 5.56 -11.17
C GLY A 257 -8.55 4.06 -11.11
N GLY A 258 -9.14 3.49 -12.16
CA GLY A 258 -9.21 2.07 -12.44
C GLY A 258 -10.25 1.25 -11.68
N TRP A 259 -10.47 0.05 -12.17
CA TRP A 259 -11.30 -1.00 -11.58
C TRP A 259 -10.45 -2.09 -10.93
N HIS A 260 -11.09 -3.02 -10.18
CA HIS A 260 -10.41 -4.22 -9.68
C HIS A 260 -9.91 -5.14 -10.80
N GLU A 261 -10.53 -5.11 -11.97
CA GLU A 261 -10.17 -5.91 -13.15
C GLU A 261 -9.29 -5.17 -14.16
N THR A 262 -8.75 -3.99 -13.83
CA THR A 262 -7.82 -3.27 -14.71
C THR A 262 -6.48 -4.00 -14.80
N PHE A 263 -5.85 -3.88 -15.98
CA PHE A 263 -4.47 -4.36 -16.19
C PHE A 263 -3.40 -3.36 -15.71
N LEU A 264 -3.79 -2.11 -15.43
CA LEU A 264 -2.88 -1.04 -15.03
C LEU A 264 -2.72 -1.01 -13.50
N PRO A 265 -1.50 -1.08 -12.96
CA PRO A 265 -1.27 -0.96 -11.52
C PRO A 265 -1.76 0.39 -10.98
N GLN A 266 -2.41 0.39 -9.81
CA GLN A 266 -2.94 1.61 -9.21
C GLN A 266 -2.31 1.95 -7.86
N VAL A 267 -1.93 0.92 -7.12
CA VAL A 267 -1.60 1.04 -5.69
C VAL A 267 -0.22 0.50 -5.35
N THR A 268 0.45 -0.14 -6.29
CA THR A 268 1.77 -0.74 -6.10
C THR A 268 2.89 0.29 -6.15
N MET A 269 4.05 -0.09 -5.67
CA MET A 269 5.22 0.78 -5.52
C MET A 269 5.78 1.29 -6.85
N ASP A 270 5.58 0.53 -7.91
CA ASP A 270 6.00 0.85 -9.28
C ASP A 270 5.17 1.97 -9.95
N VAL A 271 4.02 2.34 -9.34
CA VAL A 271 3.22 3.48 -9.81
C VAL A 271 3.89 4.78 -9.31
N PRO A 272 4.30 5.70 -10.18
CA PRO A 272 4.89 6.97 -9.77
C PRO A 272 3.92 7.82 -8.94
N PHE A 273 4.45 8.65 -8.05
CA PHE A 273 3.63 9.62 -7.33
C PHE A 273 2.93 10.57 -8.28
N GLY A 274 1.61 10.75 -8.09
CA GLY A 274 0.79 11.62 -8.92
C GLY A 274 0.50 11.09 -10.32
N ALA A 275 0.77 9.81 -10.63
CA ALA A 275 0.55 9.24 -11.96
C ALA A 275 -0.88 9.44 -12.49
N TYR A 276 -1.86 9.51 -11.60
CA TYR A 276 -3.28 9.67 -11.93
C TYR A 276 -3.81 11.10 -11.75
N SER A 277 -2.94 12.07 -11.47
CA SER A 277 -3.36 13.46 -11.21
C SER A 277 -4.01 14.14 -12.41
N TYR A 278 -3.67 13.72 -13.63
CA TYR A 278 -4.26 14.25 -14.84
C TYR A 278 -5.77 13.97 -14.94
N LEU A 279 -6.25 12.86 -14.31
CA LEU A 279 -7.67 12.51 -14.30
C LEU A 279 -8.50 13.56 -13.55
N GLY A 280 -8.07 13.91 -12.34
CA GLY A 280 -8.75 14.93 -11.55
C GLY A 280 -8.64 16.31 -12.15
N LYS A 281 -7.48 16.65 -12.77
CA LYS A 281 -7.30 17.92 -13.46
C LYS A 281 -8.32 18.10 -14.60
N GLN A 282 -8.48 17.09 -15.46
CA GLN A 282 -9.44 17.16 -16.57
C GLN A 282 -10.90 17.20 -16.07
N ILE A 283 -11.20 16.48 -15.00
CA ILE A 283 -12.53 16.54 -14.37
C ILE A 283 -12.78 17.93 -13.79
N LYS A 284 -11.81 18.55 -13.11
CA LYS A 284 -11.95 19.93 -12.59
C LYS A 284 -12.25 20.95 -13.70
N GLU A 285 -11.73 20.74 -14.90
CA GLU A 285 -12.02 21.60 -16.06
C GLU A 285 -13.48 21.45 -16.57
N SER A 286 -14.20 20.38 -16.16
CA SER A 286 -15.56 20.07 -16.63
C SER A 286 -16.68 20.41 -15.62
N VAL A 287 -16.31 20.79 -14.37
CA VAL A 287 -17.28 21.10 -13.30
C VAL A 287 -16.91 22.38 -12.55
N SER A 288 -17.88 22.97 -11.83
CA SER A 288 -17.65 24.13 -10.96
C SER A 288 -17.56 23.76 -9.46
N ILE A 289 -17.99 22.55 -9.10
CA ILE A 289 -17.89 22.00 -7.74
C ILE A 289 -16.48 21.51 -7.44
N PRO A 290 -16.05 21.48 -6.16
CA PRO A 290 -14.72 21.04 -5.77
C PRO A 290 -14.37 19.62 -6.21
N VAL A 291 -13.09 19.40 -6.57
CA VAL A 291 -12.55 18.10 -6.98
C VAL A 291 -11.47 17.65 -6.00
N ILE A 292 -11.62 16.44 -5.44
CA ILE A 292 -10.64 15.75 -4.60
C ILE A 292 -9.88 14.77 -5.48
N GLN A 293 -8.55 14.77 -5.47
CA GLN A 293 -7.71 13.80 -6.20
C GLN A 293 -7.04 12.82 -5.27
N SER A 294 -7.12 11.54 -5.62
CA SER A 294 -6.46 10.44 -4.89
C SER A 294 -5.46 9.65 -5.75
N ASN A 295 -4.95 8.53 -5.24
CA ASN A 295 -3.95 7.61 -5.80
C ASN A 295 -2.49 8.08 -5.81
N ARG A 296 -1.64 7.29 -5.13
CA ARG A 296 -0.18 7.45 -5.07
C ARG A 296 0.26 8.90 -4.83
N MET A 297 -0.30 9.53 -3.78
CA MET A 297 0.13 10.85 -3.33
C MET A 297 1.20 10.75 -2.26
N CYS A 298 2.14 11.69 -2.27
CA CYS A 298 3.01 12.06 -1.17
C CYS A 298 2.83 13.56 -0.90
N ILE A 299 3.40 14.06 0.18
CA ILE A 299 3.18 15.47 0.56
C ILE A 299 3.75 16.45 -0.49
N GLU A 300 4.90 16.14 -1.06
CA GLU A 300 5.57 16.96 -2.06
C GLU A 300 4.72 17.06 -3.35
N GLN A 301 4.11 15.94 -3.75
CA GLN A 301 3.23 15.91 -4.91
C GLN A 301 1.90 16.63 -4.63
N ALA A 302 1.37 16.50 -3.42
CA ALA A 302 0.17 17.22 -3.00
C ALA A 302 0.39 18.73 -3.04
N GLU A 303 1.49 19.23 -2.47
CA GLU A 303 1.84 20.64 -2.49
C GLU A 303 2.01 21.19 -3.92
N LYS A 304 2.62 20.37 -4.80
CA LYS A 304 2.79 20.72 -6.21
C LYS A 304 1.44 20.89 -6.91
N LEU A 305 0.55 19.90 -6.81
CA LEU A 305 -0.77 19.93 -7.46
C LEU A 305 -1.63 21.10 -6.95
N MET A 306 -1.56 21.38 -5.66
CA MET A 306 -2.27 22.51 -5.05
C MET A 306 -1.68 23.86 -5.50
N TYR A 307 -0.37 23.95 -5.65
CA TYR A 307 0.28 25.16 -6.16
C TYR A 307 -0.04 25.43 -7.64
N GLU A 308 -0.17 24.35 -8.44
CA GLU A 308 -0.53 24.40 -9.85
C GLU A 308 -2.04 24.60 -10.08
N ASP A 309 -2.84 24.69 -9.02
CA ASP A 309 -4.32 24.75 -9.06
C ASP A 309 -4.95 23.62 -9.89
N ALA A 310 -4.30 22.44 -9.85
CA ALA A 310 -4.71 21.29 -10.63
C ALA A 310 -6.01 20.65 -10.10
N VAL A 311 -6.22 20.72 -8.79
CA VAL A 311 -7.40 20.20 -8.07
C VAL A 311 -7.67 21.02 -6.83
N ASP A 312 -8.80 20.81 -6.13
CA ASP A 312 -9.20 21.62 -4.97
C ASP A 312 -8.79 20.97 -3.64
N PHE A 313 -8.74 19.65 -3.58
CA PHE A 313 -8.35 18.87 -2.41
C PHE A 313 -7.50 17.66 -2.81
N ILE A 314 -6.70 17.19 -1.88
CA ILE A 314 -5.87 15.97 -2.03
C ILE A 314 -6.35 14.93 -1.04
N SER A 315 -6.60 13.71 -1.52
CA SER A 315 -6.92 12.56 -0.69
C SER A 315 -5.72 11.63 -0.55
N MET A 316 -5.40 11.29 0.70
CA MET A 316 -4.37 10.32 1.06
C MET A 316 -4.93 9.27 2.02
N VAL A 317 -4.60 8.00 1.81
CA VAL A 317 -4.89 6.91 2.75
C VAL A 317 -3.59 6.37 3.33
N ARG A 318 -2.81 5.66 2.54
CA ARG A 318 -1.59 4.97 3.01
C ARG A 318 -0.51 5.89 3.59
N PRO A 319 -0.28 7.12 3.11
CA PRO A 319 0.62 8.05 3.80
C PRO A 319 0.16 8.38 5.23
N LEU A 320 -1.16 8.52 5.46
CA LEU A 320 -1.74 8.75 6.79
C LEU A 320 -1.81 7.48 7.65
N VAL A 321 -1.82 6.30 7.04
CA VAL A 321 -1.58 5.03 7.75
C VAL A 321 -0.13 4.95 8.22
N ALA A 322 0.82 5.33 7.38
CA ALA A 322 2.25 5.34 7.71
C ALA A 322 2.60 6.38 8.78
N ASP A 323 2.06 7.59 8.66
CA ASP A 323 2.28 8.69 9.60
C ASP A 323 0.97 9.45 9.88
N PRO A 324 0.31 9.19 11.01
CA PRO A 324 -0.93 9.89 11.36
C PRO A 324 -0.73 11.40 11.53
N TYR A 325 0.49 11.86 11.85
CA TYR A 325 0.82 13.28 12.08
C TYR A 325 1.43 13.99 10.86
N LEU A 326 1.33 13.37 9.68
CA LEU A 326 1.91 13.87 8.42
C LEU A 326 1.59 15.34 8.18
N MET A 327 0.30 15.73 8.34
CA MET A 327 -0.14 17.09 8.03
C MET A 327 0.45 18.12 8.99
N ASN A 328 0.45 17.84 10.29
CA ASN A 328 1.04 18.73 11.30
C ASN A 328 2.55 18.91 11.11
N LYS A 329 3.24 17.84 10.74
CA LYS A 329 4.69 17.87 10.46
C LYS A 329 4.99 18.68 9.20
N ALA A 330 4.23 18.45 8.12
CA ALA A 330 4.38 19.19 6.87
C ALA A 330 4.09 20.69 7.04
N ALA A 331 2.99 21.04 7.70
CA ALA A 331 2.63 22.43 7.99
C ALA A 331 3.69 23.18 8.84
N ALA A 332 4.42 22.44 9.68
CA ALA A 332 5.54 22.96 10.47
C ALA A 332 6.89 22.92 9.73
N GLY A 333 6.94 22.52 8.47
CA GLY A 333 8.18 22.40 7.68
C GLY A 333 9.10 21.22 8.09
N ARG A 334 8.60 20.30 8.90
CA ARG A 334 9.36 19.14 9.44
C ARG A 334 9.28 17.92 8.55
N TYR A 335 9.61 18.07 7.27
CA TYR A 335 9.47 17.02 6.24
C TYR A 335 10.31 15.77 6.53
N SER A 336 11.52 15.94 7.09
CA SER A 336 12.40 14.80 7.45
C SER A 336 11.85 13.93 8.56
N GLU A 337 10.87 14.42 9.34
CA GLU A 337 10.21 13.68 10.40
C GLU A 337 8.96 12.93 9.91
N ILE A 338 8.56 13.11 8.65
CA ILE A 338 7.41 12.41 8.06
C ILE A 338 7.83 10.98 7.71
N ARG A 339 7.19 9.99 8.36
CA ARG A 339 7.40 8.58 8.05
C ARG A 339 6.73 8.24 6.70
N PRO A 340 7.51 7.88 5.67
CA PRO A 340 6.96 7.73 4.33
C PRO A 340 6.22 6.39 4.15
N CYS A 341 5.09 6.39 3.45
CA CYS A 341 4.54 5.17 2.89
C CYS A 341 5.40 4.72 1.71
N VAL A 342 5.88 3.48 1.74
CA VAL A 342 6.71 2.90 0.68
C VAL A 342 5.92 2.12 -0.38
N GLY A 343 4.59 2.11 -0.32
CA GLY A 343 3.74 1.44 -1.32
C GLY A 343 3.85 -0.09 -1.37
N CYS A 344 4.37 -0.73 -0.32
CA CYS A 344 4.66 -2.17 -0.29
C CYS A 344 3.42 -3.08 -0.28
N ASN A 345 2.27 -2.55 0.15
CA ASN A 345 1.00 -3.24 0.35
C ASN A 345 1.00 -4.39 1.39
N GLN A 346 2.14 -4.83 1.90
CA GLN A 346 2.32 -6.04 2.72
C GLN A 346 1.43 -6.09 3.97
N GLY A 347 1.38 -4.99 4.74
CA GLY A 347 0.59 -4.93 5.98
C GLY A 347 -0.80 -4.34 5.79
N CYS A 348 -1.11 -3.72 4.66
CA CYS A 348 -2.42 -3.11 4.40
C CYS A 348 -3.24 -3.93 3.38
N LEU A 349 -3.07 -3.71 2.07
CA LEU A 349 -3.91 -4.35 1.06
C LEU A 349 -3.79 -5.88 1.04
N ASP A 350 -2.58 -6.45 1.23
CA ASP A 350 -2.42 -7.90 1.30
C ASP A 350 -3.09 -8.52 2.55
N HIS A 351 -3.24 -7.74 3.64
CA HIS A 351 -4.00 -8.15 4.82
C HIS A 351 -5.49 -8.16 4.52
N ILE A 352 -6.04 -7.07 3.97
CA ILE A 352 -7.46 -6.99 3.60
C ILE A 352 -7.85 -8.11 2.63
N MET A 353 -7.03 -8.38 1.60
CA MET A 353 -7.28 -9.49 0.67
C MET A 353 -7.17 -10.89 1.30
N ARG A 354 -6.81 -10.97 2.57
CA ARG A 354 -6.77 -12.20 3.38
C ARG A 354 -7.73 -12.12 4.58
N HIS A 355 -8.66 -11.18 4.56
CA HIS A 355 -9.64 -10.93 5.62
C HIS A 355 -8.98 -10.70 6.98
N LYS A 356 -7.89 -9.91 6.99
CA LYS A 356 -7.15 -9.55 8.21
C LYS A 356 -7.15 -8.04 8.39
N PRO A 357 -7.25 -7.57 9.64
CA PRO A 357 -7.05 -6.17 9.95
C PRO A 357 -5.70 -5.67 9.43
N ILE A 358 -5.66 -4.42 8.95
CA ILE A 358 -4.41 -3.85 8.46
C ILE A 358 -3.39 -3.65 9.58
N THR A 359 -2.14 -3.70 9.17
CA THR A 359 -0.98 -3.16 9.87
C THR A 359 -0.12 -2.39 8.85
N CYS A 360 1.06 -1.91 9.25
CA CYS A 360 1.93 -1.18 8.33
C CYS A 360 3.39 -1.59 8.50
N LEU A 361 4.10 -1.77 7.37
CA LEU A 361 5.51 -2.11 7.35
C LEU A 361 6.38 -1.05 8.06
N VAL A 362 6.05 0.23 7.87
CA VAL A 362 6.83 1.35 8.43
C VAL A 362 6.30 1.84 9.77
N ASN A 363 5.13 1.36 10.24
CA ASN A 363 4.48 1.83 11.47
C ASN A 363 3.83 0.66 12.21
N ALA A 364 4.49 0.15 13.23
CA ALA A 364 4.03 -0.99 14.02
C ALA A 364 2.82 -0.69 14.92
N GLU A 365 2.41 0.57 15.07
CA GLU A 365 1.28 0.99 15.90
C GLU A 365 -0.06 0.83 15.17
N VAL A 366 -0.04 0.75 13.84
CA VAL A 366 -1.26 0.70 13.01
C VAL A 366 -2.16 -0.47 13.40
N GLY A 367 -3.39 -0.12 13.75
CA GLY A 367 -4.42 -1.06 14.20
C GLY A 367 -4.22 -1.55 15.64
N ARG A 368 -3.28 -0.98 16.37
CA ARG A 368 -2.99 -1.27 17.78
C ARG A 368 -3.02 0.00 18.64
N GLU A 369 -3.38 1.13 18.07
CA GLU A 369 -3.34 2.42 18.76
C GLU A 369 -4.07 2.33 20.11
N ALA A 370 -5.30 1.80 20.13
CA ALA A 370 -6.08 1.60 21.37
C ALA A 370 -5.43 0.60 22.35
N GLU A 371 -4.76 -0.44 21.83
CA GLU A 371 -4.11 -1.49 22.64
C GLU A 371 -2.84 -0.97 23.33
N VAL A 372 -1.98 -0.26 22.58
CA VAL A 372 -0.67 0.14 23.08
C VAL A 372 -0.68 1.44 23.88
N MET A 373 -1.73 2.26 23.76
CA MET A 373 -1.85 3.52 24.49
C MET A 373 -1.85 3.34 26.02
N ARG A 374 -1.19 4.25 26.71
CA ARG A 374 -1.19 4.35 28.18
C ARG A 374 -1.45 5.79 28.58
N GLY A 375 -2.49 6.02 29.39
CA GLY A 375 -2.85 7.37 29.82
C GLY A 375 -3.16 8.34 28.65
N GLY A 376 -3.73 7.83 27.54
CA GLY A 376 -4.07 8.62 26.35
C GLY A 376 -2.89 8.97 25.45
N LYS A 377 -1.71 8.35 25.65
CA LYS A 377 -0.50 8.56 24.85
C LYS A 377 0.01 7.26 24.25
N LEU A 378 0.54 7.32 23.05
CA LEU A 378 1.27 6.22 22.42
C LEU A 378 2.61 5.98 23.17
N PRO A 379 3.17 4.75 23.13
CA PRO A 379 4.43 4.43 23.80
C PRO A 379 5.57 5.37 23.44
N VAL A 380 5.67 5.78 22.17
CA VAL A 380 6.68 6.73 21.67
C VAL A 380 6.54 8.15 22.27
N GLU A 381 5.39 8.48 22.84
CA GLU A 381 5.11 9.77 23.50
C GLU A 381 5.29 9.69 25.01
N SER A 382 5.66 8.51 25.55
CA SER A 382 5.75 8.24 26.98
C SER A 382 7.17 7.86 27.37
N ALA A 383 7.81 8.69 28.20
CA ALA A 383 9.15 8.40 28.70
C ALA A 383 9.17 7.13 29.58
N SER A 384 10.26 6.36 29.46
CA SER A 384 10.53 5.24 30.37
C SER A 384 10.76 5.76 31.81
N THR A 385 10.23 5.04 32.77
CA THR A 385 10.46 5.34 34.20
C THR A 385 11.84 4.91 34.68
N ALA A 386 12.54 4.07 33.92
CA ALA A 386 13.88 3.56 34.21
C ALA A 386 14.77 3.59 32.94
N PRO A 387 15.30 4.77 32.54
CA PRO A 387 16.15 4.87 31.36
C PRO A 387 17.41 4.00 31.47
N GLU A 388 17.71 3.27 30.39
CA GLU A 388 18.89 2.40 30.26
C GLU A 388 19.85 2.95 29.21
N ARG A 389 21.14 2.56 29.31
CA ARG A 389 22.14 2.71 28.25
C ARG A 389 22.14 1.44 27.42
N ILE A 390 21.84 1.56 26.14
CA ILE A 390 21.55 0.41 25.29
C ILE A 390 22.55 0.40 24.13
N LEU A 391 23.22 -0.73 23.93
CA LEU A 391 24.01 -1.01 22.73
C LEU A 391 23.16 -1.82 21.74
N VAL A 392 22.97 -1.28 20.54
CA VAL A 392 22.35 -1.98 19.41
C VAL A 392 23.44 -2.35 18.41
N VAL A 393 23.52 -3.63 18.04
CA VAL A 393 24.50 -4.14 17.05
C VAL A 393 23.79 -4.42 15.75
N GLY A 394 24.07 -3.60 14.73
CA GLY A 394 23.46 -3.62 13.40
C GLY A 394 22.48 -2.47 13.18
N ALA A 395 22.70 -1.72 12.09
CA ALA A 395 21.91 -0.56 11.68
C ALA A 395 20.99 -0.86 10.49
N GLY A 396 20.44 -2.07 10.43
CA GLY A 396 19.37 -2.44 9.51
C GLY A 396 17.98 -1.93 9.99
N PRO A 397 16.88 -2.32 9.30
CA PRO A 397 15.53 -1.90 9.65
C PRO A 397 15.17 -2.14 11.13
N ALA A 398 15.46 -3.34 11.65
CA ALA A 398 15.17 -3.71 13.03
C ALA A 398 15.99 -2.88 14.04
N GLY A 399 17.31 -2.78 13.83
CA GLY A 399 18.17 -2.04 14.76
C GLY A 399 17.85 -0.56 14.82
N MET A 400 17.62 0.10 13.69
CA MET A 400 17.25 1.52 13.65
C MET A 400 15.86 1.76 14.22
N GLU A 401 14.85 0.90 13.95
CA GLU A 401 13.51 1.08 14.52
C GLU A 401 13.54 0.86 16.05
N PHE A 402 14.23 -0.17 16.55
CA PHE A 402 14.42 -0.35 17.98
C PHE A 402 15.05 0.90 18.62
N ALA A 403 16.15 1.39 18.05
CA ALA A 403 16.85 2.57 18.54
C ALA A 403 15.97 3.82 18.55
N ARG A 404 15.16 4.01 17.50
CA ARG A 404 14.20 5.11 17.38
C ARG A 404 13.17 5.08 18.53
N ILE A 405 12.55 3.92 18.77
CA ILE A 405 11.54 3.78 19.82
C ILE A 405 12.18 3.95 21.21
N ALA A 406 13.29 3.26 21.48
CA ALA A 406 13.98 3.34 22.77
C ALA A 406 14.46 4.77 23.07
N ALA A 407 15.07 5.45 22.10
CA ALA A 407 15.52 6.84 22.26
C ALA A 407 14.36 7.82 22.45
N SER A 408 13.22 7.64 21.74
CA SER A 408 12.02 8.47 21.94
C SER A 408 11.44 8.33 23.35
N ARG A 409 11.68 7.20 24.00
CA ARG A 409 11.29 6.91 25.39
C ARG A 409 12.31 7.35 26.45
N GLY A 410 13.43 7.99 26.01
CA GLY A 410 14.45 8.57 26.91
C GLY A 410 15.59 7.64 27.26
N HIS A 411 15.73 6.47 26.63
CA HIS A 411 16.91 5.63 26.79
C HIS A 411 18.14 6.23 26.05
N GLY A 412 19.33 6.05 26.60
CA GLY A 412 20.59 6.39 25.94
C GLY A 412 20.99 5.27 24.97
N VAL A 413 20.92 5.50 23.66
CA VAL A 413 21.13 4.45 22.66
C VAL A 413 22.39 4.70 21.85
N THR A 414 23.21 3.64 21.70
CA THR A 414 24.38 3.59 20.79
C THR A 414 24.18 2.47 19.79
N ILE A 415 24.37 2.75 18.50
CA ILE A 415 24.37 1.75 17.43
C ILE A 415 25.80 1.49 16.96
N TRP A 416 26.20 0.22 16.84
CA TRP A 416 27.38 -0.21 16.11
C TRP A 416 26.99 -0.85 14.79
N GLU A 417 27.58 -0.37 13.71
CA GLU A 417 27.37 -0.88 12.35
C GLU A 417 28.72 -1.21 11.71
N GLU A 418 28.82 -2.43 11.13
CA GLU A 418 30.08 -2.89 10.48
C GLU A 418 30.36 -2.17 9.15
N LYS A 419 29.33 -1.73 8.43
CA LYS A 419 29.47 -0.91 7.23
C LYS A 419 29.79 0.54 7.57
N ASP A 420 30.20 1.31 6.58
CA ASP A 420 30.49 2.75 6.69
C ASP A 420 29.22 3.62 6.67
N HIS A 421 28.03 3.01 6.54
CA HIS A 421 26.74 3.68 6.45
C HIS A 421 25.60 2.86 7.07
N LEU A 422 24.49 3.53 7.39
CA LEU A 422 23.25 2.94 7.90
C LEU A 422 22.40 2.36 6.77
N GLY A 423 21.64 1.30 7.04
CA GLY A 423 20.66 0.78 6.10
C GLY A 423 20.55 -0.74 6.05
N GLY A 424 21.63 -1.48 6.26
CA GLY A 424 21.61 -2.94 6.20
C GLY A 424 21.08 -3.45 4.86
N GLN A 425 20.01 -4.23 4.86
CA GLN A 425 19.39 -4.78 3.65
C GLN A 425 18.56 -3.76 2.84
N PHE A 426 18.34 -2.52 3.32
CA PHE A 426 17.73 -1.48 2.47
C PHE A 426 18.59 -1.17 1.24
N ASP A 427 19.90 -1.40 1.30
CA ASP A 427 20.80 -1.26 0.14
C ASP A 427 20.42 -2.20 -1.01
N LEU A 428 19.85 -3.36 -0.69
CA LEU A 428 19.37 -4.36 -1.65
C LEU A 428 17.93 -4.06 -2.09
N ASN A 429 17.06 -3.81 -1.10
CA ASN A 429 15.61 -3.71 -1.31
C ASN A 429 15.19 -2.46 -2.09
N SER A 430 16.04 -1.43 -2.17
CA SER A 430 15.76 -0.20 -2.91
C SER A 430 16.25 -0.20 -4.36
N VAL A 431 16.93 -1.26 -4.80
CA VAL A 431 17.57 -1.34 -6.14
C VAL A 431 16.63 -1.84 -7.24
N PRO A 432 15.79 -2.89 -7.02
CA PRO A 432 14.93 -3.39 -8.08
C PRO A 432 13.96 -2.31 -8.61
N PRO A 433 13.54 -2.40 -9.88
CA PRO A 433 12.61 -1.46 -10.48
C PRO A 433 11.35 -1.24 -9.62
N GLY A 434 10.95 0.02 -9.46
CA GLY A 434 9.80 0.39 -8.64
C GLY A 434 10.01 0.27 -7.11
N ARG A 435 11.21 -0.09 -6.63
CA ARG A 435 11.50 -0.32 -5.19
C ARG A 435 12.22 0.83 -4.49
N HIS A 436 12.54 1.90 -5.18
CA HIS A 436 13.31 3.04 -4.65
C HIS A 436 12.65 3.75 -3.44
N ASP A 437 11.34 3.58 -3.20
CA ASP A 437 10.68 4.14 -2.02
C ASP A 437 11.18 3.54 -0.69
N PHE A 438 11.80 2.36 -0.68
CA PHE A 438 12.46 1.84 0.50
C PHE A 438 13.65 2.70 0.95
N ALA A 439 14.33 3.38 0.01
CA ALA A 439 15.37 4.35 0.35
C ALA A 439 14.80 5.56 1.11
N ARG A 440 13.55 5.98 0.85
CA ARG A 440 12.87 7.04 1.62
C ARG A 440 12.70 6.62 3.09
N PHE A 441 12.31 5.37 3.34
CA PHE A 441 12.16 4.88 4.72
C PHE A 441 13.51 4.73 5.43
N ARG A 442 14.55 4.21 4.73
CA ARG A 442 15.91 4.21 5.25
C ARG A 442 16.37 5.61 5.67
N ASN A 443 16.18 6.59 4.78
CA ASN A 443 16.60 7.98 5.03
C ASN A 443 15.82 8.62 6.20
N TYR A 444 14.52 8.31 6.34
CA TYR A 444 13.72 8.69 7.50
C TYR A 444 14.31 8.11 8.80
N LEU A 445 14.60 6.81 8.85
CA LEU A 445 15.18 6.19 10.04
C LEU A 445 16.55 6.79 10.40
N ALA A 446 17.41 7.03 9.39
CA ALA A 446 18.71 7.68 9.60
C ALA A 446 18.56 9.13 10.14
N ALA A 447 17.59 9.89 9.63
CA ALA A 447 17.30 11.24 10.14
C ALA A 447 16.78 11.20 11.59
N GLU A 448 15.94 10.21 11.92
CA GLU A 448 15.46 9.98 13.30
C GLU A 448 16.59 9.64 14.27
N MET A 449 17.62 8.89 13.86
CA MET A 449 18.80 8.63 14.71
C MET A 449 19.45 9.95 15.13
N ALA A 450 19.69 10.84 14.17
CA ALA A 450 20.28 12.14 14.44
C ALA A 450 19.37 13.02 15.30
N ARG A 451 18.08 13.09 14.98
CA ARG A 451 17.08 13.89 15.71
C ARG A 451 16.94 13.49 17.18
N LEU A 452 16.98 12.18 17.46
CA LEU A 452 16.79 11.62 18.80
C LEU A 452 18.10 11.50 19.59
N GLY A 453 19.22 11.95 19.03
CA GLY A 453 20.53 11.92 19.73
C GLY A 453 21.09 10.50 19.90
N VAL A 454 20.73 9.57 19.01
CA VAL A 454 21.31 8.23 18.99
C VAL A 454 22.79 8.33 18.57
N THR A 455 23.70 7.76 19.36
CA THR A 455 25.11 7.68 18.99
C THR A 455 25.31 6.59 17.96
N VAL A 456 25.82 6.95 16.78
CA VAL A 456 26.04 6.00 15.67
C VAL A 456 27.54 5.85 15.42
N VAL A 457 28.02 4.60 15.47
CA VAL A 457 29.43 4.24 15.19
C VAL A 457 29.43 3.29 13.99
N THR A 458 29.81 3.80 12.83
CA THR A 458 29.96 3.04 11.58
C THR A 458 31.36 2.49 11.40
N GLY A 459 31.57 1.50 10.52
CA GLY A 459 32.85 0.81 10.33
C GLY A 459 33.27 -0.02 11.54
N LYS A 460 32.39 -0.25 12.48
CA LYS A 460 32.62 -0.94 13.75
C LYS A 460 32.03 -2.35 13.73
N LYS A 461 32.89 -3.33 13.50
CA LYS A 461 32.51 -4.73 13.69
C LYS A 461 32.47 -5.06 15.19
N ALA A 462 31.38 -5.60 15.66
CA ALA A 462 31.17 -5.96 17.05
C ALA A 462 31.97 -7.22 17.44
N ASP A 463 32.63 -7.17 18.59
CA ASP A 463 33.36 -8.29 19.19
C ASP A 463 32.69 -8.66 20.53
N ALA A 464 32.51 -9.96 20.79
CA ALA A 464 31.82 -10.44 21.99
C ALA A 464 32.58 -10.10 23.28
N GLY A 465 33.93 -10.19 23.29
CA GLY A 465 34.72 -9.86 24.48
C GLY A 465 34.70 -8.36 24.79
N GLU A 466 34.72 -7.51 23.76
CA GLU A 466 34.57 -6.05 23.93
C GLU A 466 33.18 -5.70 24.51
N ILE A 467 32.11 -6.30 24.00
CA ILE A 467 30.75 -6.07 24.50
C ILE A 467 30.64 -6.54 25.96
N GLU A 468 31.15 -7.73 26.28
CA GLU A 468 31.13 -8.27 27.66
C GLU A 468 31.86 -7.33 28.63
N ALA A 469 33.01 -6.77 28.24
CA ALA A 469 33.74 -5.81 29.03
C ALA A 469 32.96 -4.51 29.29
N LEU A 470 32.32 -3.94 28.23
CA LEU A 470 31.52 -2.70 28.32
C LEU A 470 30.21 -2.87 29.12
N VAL A 471 29.65 -4.08 29.16
CA VAL A 471 28.51 -4.38 30.03
C VAL A 471 28.99 -4.56 31.49
N SER A 472 30.14 -5.21 31.68
CA SER A 472 30.70 -5.48 33.01
C SER A 472 31.18 -4.22 33.70
N ASP A 473 31.74 -3.23 32.97
CA ASP A 473 32.15 -1.93 33.55
C ASP A 473 30.99 -0.95 33.70
N GLY A 474 29.80 -1.35 33.27
CA GLY A 474 28.57 -0.58 33.37
C GLY A 474 28.42 0.49 32.29
N SER A 475 29.19 0.47 31.19
CA SER A 475 29.00 1.38 30.04
C SER A 475 27.64 1.17 29.36
N PHE A 476 27.17 -0.08 29.32
CA PHE A 476 25.85 -0.44 28.82
C PHE A 476 25.09 -1.33 29.80
N ASP A 477 23.78 -1.11 29.88
CA ASP A 477 22.86 -1.86 30.74
C ASP A 477 22.19 -3.02 29.97
N ARG A 478 22.09 -2.89 28.63
CA ARG A 478 21.42 -3.83 27.71
C ARG A 478 22.15 -3.90 26.36
N VAL A 479 22.09 -5.07 25.75
CA VAL A 479 22.59 -5.32 24.39
C VAL A 479 21.46 -5.87 23.51
N VAL A 480 21.32 -5.33 22.31
CA VAL A 480 20.35 -5.77 21.30
C VAL A 480 21.09 -6.18 20.03
N ILE A 481 20.92 -7.43 19.62
CA ILE A 481 21.55 -7.98 18.42
C ILE A 481 20.54 -7.91 17.26
N ALA A 482 20.89 -7.14 16.25
CA ALA A 482 20.12 -6.91 15.02
C ALA A 482 20.99 -7.08 13.77
N THR A 483 21.87 -8.07 13.80
CA THR A 483 22.92 -8.33 12.79
C THR A 483 22.40 -8.87 11.45
N GLY A 484 21.08 -9.13 11.37
CA GLY A 484 20.42 -9.47 10.13
C GLY A 484 20.66 -10.91 9.64
N ALA A 485 20.78 -11.09 8.34
CA ALA A 485 20.93 -12.39 7.70
C ALA A 485 21.99 -12.36 6.58
N LYS A 486 22.39 -13.55 6.14
CA LYS A 486 23.30 -13.77 5.00
C LYS A 486 22.65 -14.70 3.95
N PRO A 487 22.96 -14.55 2.66
CA PRO A 487 22.40 -15.41 1.61
C PRO A 487 22.84 -16.86 1.79
N ILE A 488 21.97 -17.79 1.41
CA ILE A 488 22.28 -19.23 1.40
C ILE A 488 23.05 -19.58 0.13
N CYS A 489 24.12 -20.38 0.29
CA CYS A 489 24.80 -21.05 -0.81
C CYS A 489 24.36 -22.54 -0.80
N PRO A 490 23.48 -22.95 -1.72
CA PRO A 490 23.00 -24.34 -1.76
C PRO A 490 24.09 -25.29 -2.25
N PRO A 491 24.07 -26.55 -1.87
CA PRO A 491 25.06 -27.55 -2.28
C PRO A 491 24.80 -28.09 -3.70
N ILE A 492 24.73 -27.16 -4.69
CA ILE A 492 24.58 -27.52 -6.10
C ILE A 492 25.99 -27.76 -6.66
N PRO A 493 26.25 -28.89 -7.33
CA PRO A 493 27.52 -29.13 -8.03
C PRO A 493 27.78 -28.07 -9.10
N VAL A 494 28.95 -27.45 -9.05
CA VAL A 494 29.37 -26.41 -10.00
C VAL A 494 30.66 -26.88 -10.67
N GLU A 495 30.66 -26.95 -12.01
CA GLU A 495 31.84 -27.25 -12.80
C GLU A 495 32.84 -26.09 -12.74
N GLU A 496 34.12 -26.39 -12.69
CA GLU A 496 35.19 -25.39 -12.61
C GLU A 496 35.15 -24.41 -13.79
N GLY A 497 35.25 -23.12 -13.48
CA GLY A 497 35.20 -22.02 -14.46
C GLY A 497 33.80 -21.51 -14.78
N CYS A 498 32.72 -22.05 -14.20
CA CYS A 498 31.37 -21.49 -14.32
C CYS A 498 31.21 -20.26 -13.43
N SER A 499 30.54 -19.23 -13.95
CA SER A 499 30.20 -18.01 -13.19
C SER A 499 28.94 -18.23 -12.36
N VAL A 500 29.10 -18.31 -11.03
CA VAL A 500 27.99 -18.39 -10.08
C VAL A 500 28.10 -17.28 -9.06
N VAL A 501 27.06 -16.45 -8.95
CA VAL A 501 27.03 -15.25 -8.08
C VAL A 501 25.76 -15.23 -7.22
N GLN A 502 25.77 -14.47 -6.13
CA GLN A 502 24.59 -14.25 -5.31
C GLN A 502 23.73 -13.11 -5.90
N ALA A 503 22.41 -13.21 -5.78
CA ALA A 503 21.49 -12.14 -6.14
C ALA A 503 21.83 -10.83 -5.42
N TRP A 504 22.29 -10.91 -4.17
CA TRP A 504 22.74 -9.75 -3.41
C TRP A 504 23.93 -9.03 -4.06
N ASP A 505 24.89 -9.77 -4.61
CA ASP A 505 26.05 -9.16 -5.30
C ASP A 505 25.63 -8.51 -6.62
N VAL A 506 24.64 -9.08 -7.32
CA VAL A 506 24.05 -8.47 -8.52
C VAL A 506 23.39 -7.13 -8.18
N LEU A 507 22.52 -7.10 -7.17
CA LEU A 507 21.82 -5.90 -6.74
C LEU A 507 22.79 -4.83 -6.20
N LEU A 508 23.86 -5.22 -5.53
CA LEU A 508 24.93 -4.32 -5.08
C LEU A 508 25.91 -3.92 -6.20
N LYS A 509 25.70 -4.36 -7.44
CA LYS A 509 26.57 -4.09 -8.60
C LYS A 509 28.02 -4.58 -8.39
N LYS A 510 28.20 -5.67 -7.65
CA LYS A 510 29.49 -6.33 -7.37
C LYS A 510 29.78 -7.51 -8.29
N ALA A 511 28.79 -7.95 -9.07
CA ALA A 511 28.89 -9.09 -9.98
C ALA A 511 28.82 -8.64 -11.43
N GLU A 512 29.69 -9.22 -12.28
CA GLU A 512 29.59 -9.10 -13.73
C GLU A 512 28.63 -10.16 -14.30
N LEU A 513 27.81 -9.78 -15.28
CA LEU A 513 26.80 -10.64 -15.87
C LEU A 513 27.06 -10.85 -17.36
N GLY A 514 27.04 -12.10 -17.80
CA GLY A 514 27.03 -12.47 -19.21
C GLY A 514 25.71 -12.10 -19.90
N LYS A 515 25.51 -12.57 -21.13
CA LYS A 515 24.32 -12.30 -21.93
C LYS A 515 23.12 -13.17 -21.50
N ASN A 516 23.37 -14.48 -21.24
CA ASN A 516 22.36 -15.43 -20.81
C ASN A 516 22.49 -15.63 -19.29
N VAL A 517 21.51 -15.17 -18.55
CA VAL A 517 21.50 -15.22 -17.08
C VAL A 517 20.42 -16.17 -16.60
N VAL A 518 20.80 -17.14 -15.80
CA VAL A 518 19.86 -18.08 -15.15
C VAL A 518 19.79 -17.76 -13.66
N ILE A 519 18.59 -17.48 -13.15
CA ILE A 519 18.34 -17.25 -11.74
C ILE A 519 17.77 -18.52 -11.11
N VAL A 520 18.40 -18.99 -10.08
CA VAL A 520 18.00 -20.16 -9.28
C VAL A 520 17.26 -19.66 -8.03
N GLY A 521 15.97 -19.96 -7.96
CA GLY A 521 15.02 -19.47 -6.96
C GLY A 521 14.07 -18.42 -7.52
N GLY A 522 12.78 -18.75 -7.56
CA GLY A 522 11.70 -17.93 -8.07
C GLY A 522 10.84 -17.26 -6.98
N GLY A 523 11.38 -17.06 -5.77
CA GLY A 523 10.78 -16.25 -4.72
C GLY A 523 10.90 -14.75 -5.00
N ALA A 524 10.50 -13.90 -4.05
CA ALA A 524 10.50 -12.44 -4.19
C ALA A 524 11.86 -11.89 -4.68
N VAL A 525 12.96 -12.27 -4.02
CA VAL A 525 14.32 -11.82 -4.40
C VAL A 525 14.69 -12.24 -5.81
N GLY A 526 14.35 -13.48 -6.22
CA GLY A 526 14.64 -13.97 -7.56
C GLY A 526 13.85 -13.25 -8.64
N VAL A 527 12.57 -12.99 -8.41
CA VAL A 527 11.68 -12.24 -9.32
C VAL A 527 12.16 -10.79 -9.45
N GLU A 528 12.47 -10.11 -8.35
CA GLU A 528 12.97 -8.73 -8.34
C GLU A 528 14.34 -8.61 -9.03
N THR A 529 15.24 -9.58 -8.79
CA THR A 529 16.54 -9.63 -9.47
C THR A 529 16.38 -9.90 -10.97
N ALA A 530 15.42 -10.75 -11.35
CA ALA A 530 15.12 -11.02 -12.76
C ALA A 530 14.64 -9.77 -13.50
N GLU A 531 13.73 -9.03 -12.89
CA GLU A 531 13.23 -7.77 -13.43
C GLU A 531 14.37 -6.74 -13.57
N TYR A 532 15.18 -6.58 -12.52
CA TYR A 532 16.35 -5.68 -12.53
C TYR A 532 17.34 -6.01 -13.66
N ILE A 533 17.67 -7.30 -13.87
CA ILE A 533 18.60 -7.73 -14.92
C ILE A 533 17.96 -7.56 -16.31
N ALA A 534 16.68 -7.87 -16.47
CA ALA A 534 15.98 -7.77 -17.73
C ALA A 534 15.80 -6.32 -18.21
N GLU A 535 15.73 -5.36 -17.27
CA GLU A 535 15.67 -3.92 -17.60
C GLU A 535 17.02 -3.32 -18.00
N MET A 536 18.14 -4.04 -17.80
CA MET A 536 19.47 -3.53 -18.17
C MET A 536 19.55 -3.26 -19.66
N GLY A 537 19.84 -2.00 -20.02
CA GLY A 537 20.00 -1.54 -21.41
C GLY A 537 18.70 -1.26 -22.16
N THR A 538 17.58 -1.18 -21.47
CA THR A 538 16.31 -0.62 -22.00
C THR A 538 16.42 0.89 -22.18
N LEU A 539 15.45 1.48 -22.87
CA LEU A 539 15.39 2.92 -23.13
C LEU A 539 15.23 3.71 -21.82
N ASP A 540 16.11 4.68 -21.60
CA ASP A 540 16.04 5.57 -20.44
C ASP A 540 14.76 6.44 -20.47
N PRO A 541 14.05 6.63 -19.33
CA PRO A 541 12.83 7.42 -19.28
C PRO A 541 12.95 8.88 -19.76
N GLN A 542 14.11 9.52 -19.55
CA GLN A 542 14.33 10.90 -20.03
C GLN A 542 14.53 10.91 -21.55
N VAL A 543 15.22 9.89 -22.09
CA VAL A 543 15.39 9.72 -23.53
C VAL A 543 14.04 9.42 -24.17
N LEU A 544 13.20 8.56 -23.58
CA LEU A 544 11.83 8.33 -24.03
C LEU A 544 11.04 9.64 -24.11
N ARG A 545 11.04 10.44 -23.05
CA ARG A 545 10.36 11.74 -23.02
C ARG A 545 10.86 12.66 -24.14
N PHE A 546 12.16 12.72 -24.36
CA PHE A 546 12.77 13.52 -25.44
C PHE A 546 12.27 13.07 -26.82
N LEU A 547 12.38 11.77 -27.13
CA LEU A 547 11.97 11.23 -28.42
C LEU A 547 10.47 11.41 -28.68
N MET A 548 9.63 11.25 -27.66
CA MET A 548 8.18 11.49 -27.75
C MET A 548 7.84 12.96 -28.01
N LEU A 549 8.49 13.91 -27.30
CA LEU A 549 8.26 15.35 -27.50
C LEU A 549 8.54 15.79 -28.92
N TYR A 550 9.60 15.26 -29.51
CA TYR A 550 10.00 15.60 -30.89
C TYR A 550 9.35 14.68 -31.94
N LYS A 551 8.52 13.71 -31.52
CA LYS A 551 7.93 12.69 -32.43
C LYS A 551 9.00 12.04 -33.32
N ALA A 552 10.18 11.78 -32.74
CA ALA A 552 11.36 11.32 -33.47
C ALA A 552 11.26 9.84 -33.87
N GLU A 553 10.50 9.04 -33.12
CA GLU A 553 10.28 7.61 -33.37
C GLU A 553 8.80 7.23 -33.22
N ALA A 554 8.39 6.13 -33.82
CA ALA A 554 7.04 5.59 -33.67
C ALA A 554 6.81 5.05 -32.25
N PRO A 555 5.60 5.17 -31.67
CA PRO A 555 5.29 4.68 -30.32
C PRO A 555 5.65 3.20 -30.11
N GLU A 556 5.41 2.34 -31.10
CA GLU A 556 5.73 0.92 -31.08
C GLU A 556 7.25 0.66 -30.99
N THR A 557 8.05 1.46 -31.71
CA THR A 557 9.51 1.39 -31.66
C THR A 557 10.00 1.76 -30.26
N LEU A 558 9.47 2.84 -29.70
CA LEU A 558 9.80 3.29 -28.33
C LEU A 558 9.38 2.26 -27.29
N TYR A 559 8.18 1.68 -27.41
CA TYR A 559 7.72 0.62 -26.53
C TYR A 559 8.65 -0.60 -26.57
N ASN A 560 9.02 -1.08 -27.76
CA ASN A 560 9.94 -2.20 -27.91
C ASN A 560 11.29 -1.94 -27.25
N GLN A 561 11.83 -0.72 -27.36
CA GLN A 561 13.07 -0.33 -26.69
C GLN A 561 12.93 -0.22 -25.16
N LEU A 562 11.73 0.10 -24.64
CA LEU A 562 11.44 0.12 -23.22
C LEU A 562 11.42 -1.27 -22.58
N VAL A 563 11.00 -2.29 -23.34
CA VAL A 563 10.82 -3.66 -22.80
C VAL A 563 11.89 -4.64 -23.27
N THR A 564 12.86 -4.22 -24.10
CA THR A 564 13.92 -5.07 -24.61
C THR A 564 15.28 -4.65 -24.05
N GLY A 565 15.76 -5.37 -23.06
CA GLY A 565 17.07 -5.20 -22.49
C GLY A 565 18.18 -5.95 -23.23
N THR A 566 19.42 -5.85 -22.72
CA THR A 566 20.61 -6.50 -23.30
C THR A 566 20.82 -7.92 -22.81
N LYS A 567 20.10 -8.37 -21.79
CA LYS A 567 20.25 -9.68 -21.15
C LYS A 567 19.05 -10.59 -21.45
N LYS A 568 19.33 -11.89 -21.58
CA LYS A 568 18.31 -12.94 -21.66
C LYS A 568 18.23 -13.60 -20.28
N VAL A 569 17.06 -13.51 -19.62
CA VAL A 569 16.88 -13.96 -18.24
C VAL A 569 15.95 -15.17 -18.20
N THR A 570 16.37 -16.20 -17.46
CA THR A 570 15.53 -17.37 -17.15
C THR A 570 15.48 -17.55 -15.64
N VAL A 571 14.29 -17.64 -15.06
CA VAL A 571 14.06 -17.93 -13.64
C VAL A 571 13.65 -19.38 -13.48
N ILE A 572 14.36 -20.12 -12.62
CA ILE A 572 14.06 -21.53 -12.30
C ILE A 572 13.58 -21.62 -10.87
N GLU A 573 12.43 -22.25 -10.66
CA GLU A 573 11.83 -22.45 -9.34
C GLU A 573 11.43 -23.92 -9.15
N MET A 574 11.86 -24.49 -8.04
CA MET A 574 11.55 -25.87 -7.68
C MET A 574 10.07 -26.05 -7.28
N GLN A 575 9.46 -25.03 -6.69
CA GLN A 575 8.06 -25.03 -6.32
C GLN A 575 7.14 -24.85 -7.55
N PRO A 576 5.85 -25.26 -7.45
CA PRO A 576 4.93 -25.19 -8.59
C PRO A 576 4.57 -23.76 -9.05
N LYS A 577 4.91 -22.73 -8.28
CA LYS A 577 4.53 -21.34 -8.57
C LYS A 577 5.69 -20.37 -8.33
N ILE A 578 5.94 -19.51 -9.32
CA ILE A 578 6.84 -18.35 -9.20
C ILE A 578 6.22 -17.29 -8.29
N GLY A 579 7.03 -16.62 -7.48
CA GLY A 579 6.62 -15.50 -6.62
C GLY A 579 5.62 -15.91 -5.53
N ARG A 580 5.73 -17.12 -4.98
CA ARG A 580 4.79 -17.63 -3.97
C ARG A 580 4.77 -16.78 -2.70
N ASP A 581 5.90 -16.21 -2.33
CA ASP A 581 6.12 -15.37 -1.17
C ASP A 581 5.88 -13.87 -1.43
N ILE A 582 5.57 -13.49 -2.69
CA ILE A 582 5.18 -12.12 -3.04
C ILE A 582 3.71 -11.88 -2.64
N GLY A 583 3.43 -10.72 -2.09
CA GLY A 583 2.09 -10.30 -1.71
C GLY A 583 1.09 -10.39 -2.86
N ILE A 584 -0.14 -10.80 -2.55
CA ILE A 584 -1.19 -11.09 -3.54
C ILE A 584 -1.49 -9.87 -4.42
N THR A 585 -1.47 -8.66 -3.84
CA THR A 585 -1.78 -7.42 -4.56
C THR A 585 -0.65 -6.90 -5.44
N THR A 586 0.56 -7.45 -5.29
CA THR A 586 1.76 -7.01 -6.04
C THR A 586 2.23 -8.06 -7.05
N ARG A 587 2.06 -9.35 -6.73
CA ARG A 587 2.59 -10.47 -7.53
C ARG A 587 2.15 -10.46 -8.99
N TRP A 588 0.87 -10.19 -9.25
CA TRP A 588 0.33 -10.21 -10.61
C TRP A 588 1.05 -9.18 -11.52
N GLY A 589 1.26 -7.96 -11.02
CA GLY A 589 1.95 -6.89 -11.75
C GLY A 589 3.42 -7.24 -12.02
N MET A 590 4.12 -7.80 -11.02
CA MET A 590 5.51 -8.25 -11.19
C MET A 590 5.62 -9.36 -12.24
N LEU A 591 4.78 -10.38 -12.19
CA LEU A 591 4.78 -11.45 -13.19
C LEU A 591 4.41 -10.95 -14.59
N GLN A 592 3.52 -9.97 -14.69
CA GLN A 592 3.20 -9.30 -15.96
C GLN A 592 4.44 -8.57 -16.53
N ARG A 593 5.19 -7.83 -15.70
CA ARG A 593 6.42 -7.14 -16.15
C ARG A 593 7.50 -8.12 -16.57
N LEU A 594 7.72 -9.22 -15.82
CA LEU A 594 8.64 -10.27 -16.28
C LEU A 594 8.29 -10.75 -17.70
N LYS A 595 6.99 -10.96 -17.97
CA LYS A 595 6.52 -11.34 -19.30
C LYS A 595 6.77 -10.25 -20.34
N MET A 596 6.54 -8.98 -19.99
CA MET A 596 6.79 -7.84 -20.90
C MET A 596 8.27 -7.72 -21.27
N TYR A 597 9.18 -7.96 -20.33
CA TYR A 597 10.63 -7.99 -20.55
C TYR A 597 11.14 -9.30 -21.19
N GLY A 598 10.26 -10.24 -21.52
CA GLY A 598 10.64 -11.50 -22.17
C GLY A 598 11.40 -12.47 -21.26
N VAL A 599 11.24 -12.36 -19.92
CA VAL A 599 11.83 -13.29 -18.96
C VAL A 599 11.15 -14.66 -19.06
N THR A 600 11.95 -15.72 -19.23
CA THR A 600 11.47 -17.10 -19.21
C THR A 600 11.35 -17.57 -17.76
N THR A 601 10.23 -18.19 -17.38
CA THR A 601 10.01 -18.73 -16.05
C THR A 601 9.74 -20.24 -16.11
N LEU A 602 10.48 -21.03 -15.31
CA LEU A 602 10.40 -22.48 -15.24
C LEU A 602 10.04 -22.89 -13.79
N ALA A 603 8.74 -23.01 -13.51
CA ALA A 603 8.25 -23.53 -12.23
C ALA A 603 8.25 -25.06 -12.19
N GLY A 604 8.25 -25.67 -11.00
CA GLY A 604 8.30 -27.12 -10.83
C GLY A 604 9.60 -27.74 -11.36
N THR A 605 10.69 -26.96 -11.44
CA THR A 605 11.94 -27.34 -12.10
C THR A 605 13.09 -27.30 -11.10
N LYS A 606 13.75 -28.43 -10.86
CA LYS A 606 14.88 -28.58 -9.94
C LYS A 606 16.19 -28.41 -10.66
N VAL A 607 17.10 -27.60 -10.13
CA VAL A 607 18.50 -27.51 -10.59
C VAL A 607 19.28 -28.70 -10.06
N LEU A 608 20.01 -29.39 -10.94
CA LEU A 608 20.84 -30.53 -10.62
C LEU A 608 22.33 -30.15 -10.53
N SER A 609 22.83 -29.38 -11.50
CA SER A 609 24.22 -28.93 -11.59
C SER A 609 24.38 -27.69 -12.43
N VAL A 610 25.50 -26.99 -12.26
CA VAL A 610 25.93 -25.90 -13.14
C VAL A 610 27.14 -26.40 -13.92
N GLU A 611 27.04 -26.38 -15.24
CA GLU A 611 28.00 -26.92 -16.20
C GLU A 611 28.45 -25.81 -17.18
N LYS A 612 29.53 -26.01 -17.91
CA LYS A 612 30.01 -25.04 -18.93
C LYS A 612 28.97 -24.76 -20.02
N ALA A 613 28.11 -25.74 -20.32
CA ALA A 613 27.02 -25.58 -21.29
C ALA A 613 25.80 -24.84 -20.72
N GLY A 614 25.73 -24.62 -19.40
CA GLY A 614 24.60 -23.98 -18.72
C GLY A 614 24.17 -24.72 -17.47
N VAL A 615 22.89 -24.58 -17.10
CA VAL A 615 22.30 -25.18 -15.90
C VAL A 615 21.55 -26.45 -16.28
N ARG A 616 21.96 -27.59 -15.73
CA ARG A 616 21.22 -28.86 -15.85
C ARG A 616 20.05 -28.86 -14.90
N VAL A 617 18.88 -29.13 -15.44
CA VAL A 617 17.62 -29.13 -14.69
C VAL A 617 16.84 -30.42 -14.87
N GLN A 618 15.94 -30.72 -13.92
CA GLN A 618 14.92 -31.74 -14.01
C GLN A 618 13.54 -31.13 -13.80
N GLN A 619 12.65 -31.36 -14.76
CA GLN A 619 11.25 -30.95 -14.71
C GLN A 619 10.42 -31.94 -13.85
N GLY A 620 9.19 -31.51 -13.49
CA GLY A 620 8.31 -32.32 -12.65
C GLY A 620 7.93 -33.71 -13.21
N ASP A 621 8.00 -33.89 -14.54
CA ASP A 621 7.78 -35.17 -15.23
C ASP A 621 9.04 -36.04 -15.30
N GLY A 622 10.17 -35.60 -14.70
CA GLY A 622 11.45 -36.28 -14.71
C GLY A 622 12.34 -35.98 -15.92
N THR A 623 11.86 -35.24 -16.91
CA THR A 623 12.64 -34.83 -18.07
C THR A 623 13.81 -33.95 -17.67
N GLN A 624 15.00 -34.22 -18.18
CA GLN A 624 16.20 -33.41 -17.95
C GLN A 624 16.51 -32.53 -19.18
N ALA A 625 16.98 -31.34 -18.94
CA ALA A 625 17.44 -30.39 -19.96
C ALA A 625 18.63 -29.58 -19.45
N VAL A 626 19.38 -28.96 -20.38
CA VAL A 626 20.40 -27.97 -20.07
C VAL A 626 19.91 -26.60 -20.56
N ILE A 627 19.81 -25.66 -19.66
CA ILE A 627 19.44 -24.25 -19.95
C ILE A 627 20.73 -23.46 -20.17
N PRO A 628 20.97 -22.91 -21.36
CA PRO A 628 22.18 -22.13 -21.63
C PRO A 628 22.34 -20.96 -20.65
N ALA A 629 23.51 -20.83 -20.06
CA ALA A 629 23.82 -19.76 -19.11
C ALA A 629 25.29 -19.35 -19.18
N ASP A 630 25.53 -18.05 -19.24
CA ASP A 630 26.85 -17.45 -19.06
C ASP A 630 27.11 -17.08 -17.59
N THR A 631 26.02 -16.81 -16.85
CA THR A 631 26.05 -16.51 -15.42
C THR A 631 24.86 -17.14 -14.72
N VAL A 632 25.08 -17.75 -13.58
CA VAL A 632 24.06 -18.30 -12.69
C VAL A 632 23.95 -17.43 -11.44
N VAL A 633 22.75 -16.97 -11.14
CA VAL A 633 22.46 -16.11 -9.98
C VAL A 633 21.68 -16.92 -8.94
N LEU A 634 22.20 -17.01 -7.72
CA LEU A 634 21.55 -17.72 -6.62
C LEU A 634 20.63 -16.77 -5.83
N ALA A 635 19.33 -17.12 -5.75
CA ALA A 635 18.31 -16.38 -5.02
C ALA A 635 17.47 -17.34 -4.15
N VAL A 636 18.13 -18.26 -3.44
CA VAL A 636 17.50 -19.39 -2.72
C VAL A 636 17.25 -19.12 -1.24
N GLY A 637 17.14 -17.85 -0.86
CA GLY A 637 16.84 -17.41 0.51
C GLY A 637 18.06 -17.02 1.32
N SER A 638 17.82 -16.75 2.60
CA SER A 638 18.82 -16.28 3.55
C SER A 638 18.75 -17.05 4.88
N ARG A 639 19.83 -16.97 5.66
CA ARG A 639 19.94 -17.56 7.01
C ARG A 639 20.32 -16.48 8.01
N SER A 640 19.86 -16.61 9.25
CA SER A 640 20.18 -15.70 10.35
C SER A 640 21.69 -15.58 10.58
N GLU A 641 22.15 -14.37 10.85
CA GLU A 641 23.50 -14.05 11.34
C GLU A 641 23.40 -13.79 12.84
N ASN A 642 23.48 -14.83 13.66
CA ASN A 642 23.31 -14.78 15.11
C ASN A 642 24.48 -15.34 15.92
N ALA A 643 25.64 -15.52 15.29
CA ALA A 643 26.84 -16.05 15.96
C ALA A 643 27.26 -15.20 17.16
N LEU A 644 27.13 -13.86 17.05
CA LEU A 644 27.44 -12.93 18.13
C LEU A 644 26.47 -13.11 19.32
N TYR A 645 25.17 -13.32 19.06
CA TYR A 645 24.20 -13.62 20.12
C TYR A 645 24.60 -14.87 20.89
N GLY A 646 24.89 -15.98 20.20
CA GLY A 646 25.29 -17.23 20.83
C GLY A 646 26.59 -17.09 21.66
N ALA A 647 27.52 -16.22 21.25
CA ALA A 647 28.74 -15.94 22.00
C ALA A 647 28.50 -15.11 23.29
N LEU A 648 27.44 -14.30 23.34
CA LEU A 648 27.08 -13.43 24.46
C LEU A 648 26.02 -14.07 25.38
N GLU A 649 25.33 -15.11 24.94
CA GLU A 649 24.29 -15.80 25.69
C GLU A 649 24.86 -16.37 27.00
N GLY A 650 24.16 -16.10 28.11
CA GLY A 650 24.60 -16.46 29.45
C GLY A 650 25.70 -15.57 30.05
N ARG A 651 26.33 -14.66 29.24
CA ARG A 651 27.38 -13.71 29.70
C ARG A 651 26.82 -12.30 29.88
N VAL A 652 25.86 -11.89 29.04
CA VAL A 652 25.16 -10.61 29.13
C VAL A 652 23.75 -10.84 29.66
N ARG A 653 23.43 -10.23 30.80
CA ARG A 653 22.16 -10.47 31.52
C ARG A 653 20.94 -9.97 30.74
N LYS A 654 21.02 -8.75 30.14
CA LYS A 654 19.94 -8.14 29.34
C LYS A 654 20.35 -8.19 27.87
N LEU A 655 20.20 -9.35 27.26
CA LEU A 655 20.51 -9.60 25.85
C LEU A 655 19.21 -9.88 25.08
N THR A 656 19.01 -9.19 23.98
CA THR A 656 17.83 -9.31 23.13
C THR A 656 18.25 -9.59 21.68
N LEU A 657 17.56 -10.48 20.97
CA LEU A 657 17.76 -10.79 19.56
C LEU A 657 16.52 -10.36 18.77
N ILE A 658 16.70 -9.61 17.66
CA ILE A 658 15.58 -9.08 16.87
C ILE A 658 15.81 -9.17 15.36
N GLY A 659 14.72 -9.15 14.61
CA GLY A 659 14.70 -9.13 13.15
C GLY A 659 15.30 -10.39 12.53
N ASP A 660 15.93 -10.25 11.35
CA ASP A 660 16.47 -11.39 10.60
C ASP A 660 17.60 -12.13 11.33
N ALA A 661 18.21 -11.52 12.34
CA ALA A 661 19.19 -12.20 13.19
C ALA A 661 18.52 -13.29 14.03
N GLU A 662 17.26 -13.14 14.39
CA GLU A 662 16.44 -14.16 15.02
C GLU A 662 15.87 -15.11 13.98
N LYS A 663 15.15 -14.55 12.99
CA LYS A 663 14.51 -15.32 11.92
C LYS A 663 14.33 -14.46 10.67
N PRO A 664 14.92 -14.85 9.52
CA PRO A 664 14.71 -14.13 8.26
C PRO A 664 13.22 -14.08 7.89
N ALA A 665 12.72 -12.87 7.68
CA ALA A 665 11.33 -12.59 7.38
C ALA A 665 11.19 -11.30 6.54
N PHE A 666 10.02 -10.68 6.51
CA PHE A 666 9.82 -9.40 5.84
C PHE A 666 10.28 -8.21 6.71
N ILE A 667 10.52 -7.06 6.08
CA ILE A 667 10.81 -5.81 6.81
C ILE A 667 9.68 -5.47 7.80
N LEU A 668 8.43 -5.78 7.45
CA LEU A 668 7.26 -5.64 8.32
C LEU A 668 7.47 -6.36 9.66
N ASP A 669 7.93 -7.61 9.61
CA ASP A 669 8.16 -8.43 10.80
C ASP A 669 9.34 -7.89 11.61
N ALA A 670 10.42 -7.46 10.93
CA ALA A 670 11.60 -6.88 11.56
C ALA A 670 11.27 -5.57 12.31
N VAL A 671 10.48 -4.68 11.70
CA VAL A 671 10.02 -3.42 12.30
C VAL A 671 9.09 -3.69 13.48
N ARG A 672 8.20 -4.69 13.36
CA ARG A 672 7.27 -5.07 14.42
C ARG A 672 8.02 -5.65 15.63
N ALA A 673 8.91 -6.61 15.41
CA ALA A 673 9.71 -7.21 16.48
C ALA A 673 10.56 -6.16 17.23
N ALA A 674 11.15 -5.22 16.47
CA ALA A 674 11.92 -4.12 17.04
C ALA A 674 11.06 -3.17 17.90
N TYR A 675 9.87 -2.82 17.41
CA TYR A 675 8.92 -1.99 18.15
C TYR A 675 8.47 -2.69 19.45
N ASP A 676 8.03 -3.95 19.34
CA ASP A 676 7.52 -4.70 20.51
C ASP A 676 8.63 -4.86 21.57
N ALA A 677 9.85 -5.21 21.17
CA ALA A 677 10.98 -5.28 22.09
C ALA A 677 11.34 -3.94 22.76
N ALA A 678 11.17 -2.80 22.05
CA ALA A 678 11.53 -1.48 22.56
C ALA A 678 10.46 -0.86 23.48
N ILE A 679 9.18 -1.25 23.37
CA ILE A 679 8.12 -0.75 24.27
C ILE A 679 8.06 -1.50 25.59
N GLU A 680 8.67 -2.68 25.68
CA GLU A 680 8.73 -3.50 26.89
C GLU A 680 9.80 -3.04 27.91
N ILE A 681 10.71 -2.14 27.53
CA ILE A 681 11.85 -1.67 28.33
C ILE A 681 11.64 -0.29 28.92
#